data_c0f5b20ed2d3a64b2bc2e08bc36d0da4
#
_entry.id   c0f5b20ed2d3a64b2bc2e08bc36d0da4
#
_cell.length_a   1.000
_cell.length_b   1.000
_cell.length_c   1.000
_cell.angle_alpha   90.00
_cell.angle_beta   90.00
_cell.angle_gamma   90.00
#
_symmetry.space_group_name_H-M   'P 1'
#
loop_
_entity.id
_entity.type
_entity.pdbx_description
1 polymer ?
#
loop_
_entity_poly.entity_id
_entity_poly.type
_entity_poly.pdbx_seq_one_letter_code
_entity_poly.pdbx_strand_id
1 'polypeptide(L)'
;SAARALESQGYRVVAGINGDFFNTSNGLPIGILVSEGEVLSSDGGYYAMGFREDGSAVIGKPGLSISANLGYQGSDSSGYFTDIIRTVAGINKARVSTGGIYLYTYDFNNRHTTGNTEAGVDVLCTIVDGSLSIGGTMTLVVDQVIEATSATAIGPDQIVLSANALSNTYYTDALRNIPVGATVTVTVSAANEAWNDVQYAVGALYSLVQDGAVVSGLPSGVNPRTAVGVTADGTVVFYTIDGRRSGHSIGASLSQVAQRMIELGCVAAIGLDGGGSTTITVTQPDDTTAATINRPSDGSERAVANHLFLVATNEPTGELGHFYVQADNAYVLAGSKVEISAAAVDTNYIPMDEDYDYDLEASDGELDGNILTTPKRGGEITVTASSGRREGSTTVYAIEDPTDVVIRDSSGTALTTLNAATGTTTQLAATAAYNHISLKADPEAFTWEVTGDIGTVDEHGLFTAAAPGTGTITVSAGRARVSIPVTVSSSGTVSAGGVMEVESFEGSTTIFRGSGSNMDFSLNHSADTVRMGSGSAKVDYTLTETGASQGAYTAEWRASKSTGIDCSTYTALHLWVYGDGSGNILSLLYNDGAAGYQSLQVTPLDFTGWKQVTVTLPGAHFEIQGLQVSATTAADGTVSVGDKLSGTIYIDHITATASGTPDNAAPVVSASLDNSLWQVTASVADAVDGILPAGSVTVTYNGAPYGSYDPATGLVTVALPGPGESHEAMRITITARDLSGNIGRASVDVEPYGVDHKFTDINDYWAATYVDFLYNANITTGYSDGTFRPNNTITRSEVTTI
;
A
#
# COMPACT_ATOMS: atom_id res chain seq x y z
N SER A 1 -0.10 17.75 5.29
CA SER A 1 -1.41 17.43 4.73
C SER A 1 -2.39 18.59 4.86
N ALA A 2 -3.53 18.55 4.15
CA ALA A 2 -4.54 19.61 4.16
C ALA A 2 -5.16 19.81 5.57
N ALA A 3 -5.40 18.72 6.33
CA ALA A 3 -5.89 18.84 7.71
C ALA A 3 -4.96 19.68 8.57
N ARG A 4 -3.66 19.43 8.55
CA ARG A 4 -2.67 20.22 9.30
C ARG A 4 -2.60 21.68 8.88
N ALA A 5 -2.88 21.98 7.60
CA ALA A 5 -2.95 23.36 7.14
C ALA A 5 -4.16 24.10 7.78
N LEU A 6 -5.31 23.44 7.90
CA LEU A 6 -6.48 23.98 8.61
C LEU A 6 -6.20 24.14 10.12
N GLU A 7 -5.60 23.13 10.75
CA GLU A 7 -5.23 23.18 12.16
C GLU A 7 -4.23 24.30 12.44
N SER A 8 -3.28 24.56 11.55
CA SER A 8 -2.34 25.69 11.68
C SER A 8 -3.03 27.07 11.56
N GLN A 9 -4.22 27.13 10.98
CA GLN A 9 -5.06 28.32 10.90
C GLN A 9 -6.00 28.46 12.11
N GLY A 10 -5.93 27.52 13.06
CA GLY A 10 -6.74 27.55 14.30
C GLY A 10 -8.05 26.77 14.21
N TYR A 11 -8.31 26.06 13.10
CA TYR A 11 -9.48 25.18 13.01
C TYR A 11 -9.23 23.85 13.74
N ARG A 12 -10.25 23.34 14.41
CA ARG A 12 -10.20 21.98 14.93
C ARG A 12 -10.81 21.01 13.91
N VAL A 13 -9.96 20.28 13.21
CA VAL A 13 -10.40 19.26 12.27
C VAL A 13 -10.84 18.02 13.04
N VAL A 14 -12.10 17.61 12.91
CA VAL A 14 -12.65 16.40 13.54
C VAL A 14 -12.46 15.19 12.67
N ALA A 15 -12.78 15.32 11.38
CA ALA A 15 -12.58 14.28 10.38
C ALA A 15 -12.39 14.89 9.00
N GLY A 16 -11.82 14.13 8.08
CA GLY A 16 -11.68 14.51 6.68
C GLY A 16 -11.58 13.31 5.75
N ILE A 17 -12.11 13.48 4.54
CA ILE A 17 -12.01 12.50 3.45
C ILE A 17 -11.53 13.18 2.17
N ASN A 18 -10.97 12.41 1.24
CA ASN A 18 -10.72 12.89 -0.13
C ASN A 18 -12.04 13.21 -0.82
N GLY A 19 -12.02 14.17 -1.72
CA GLY A 19 -13.21 14.66 -2.42
C GLY A 19 -13.43 14.05 -3.80
N ASP A 20 -13.76 14.93 -4.75
CA ASP A 20 -14.16 14.58 -6.10
C ASP A 20 -13.05 13.94 -6.94
N PHE A 21 -13.47 13.25 -7.99
CA PHE A 21 -12.60 12.86 -9.09
C PHE A 21 -11.97 14.08 -9.75
N PHE A 22 -10.77 13.92 -10.25
CA PHE A 22 -10.04 15.00 -10.88
C PHE A 22 -9.23 14.53 -12.08
N ASN A 23 -8.90 15.44 -12.95
CA ASN A 23 -8.01 15.18 -14.06
C ASN A 23 -6.56 15.13 -13.55
N THR A 24 -5.95 13.96 -13.57
CA THR A 24 -4.58 13.75 -13.05
C THR A 24 -3.50 14.51 -13.82
N SER A 25 -3.77 14.99 -15.05
CA SER A 25 -2.79 15.74 -15.84
C SER A 25 -2.71 17.22 -15.47
N ASN A 26 -3.79 17.80 -14.90
CA ASN A 26 -3.85 19.23 -14.58
C ASN A 26 -4.41 19.54 -13.19
N GLY A 27 -4.83 18.52 -12.42
CA GLY A 27 -5.34 18.67 -11.06
C GLY A 27 -6.76 19.23 -10.95
N LEU A 28 -7.48 19.49 -12.06
CA LEU A 28 -8.79 20.11 -12.01
C LEU A 28 -9.89 19.12 -11.61
N PRO A 29 -10.78 19.50 -10.65
CA PRO A 29 -11.90 18.67 -10.27
C PRO A 29 -12.89 18.51 -11.44
N ILE A 30 -13.52 17.34 -11.54
CA ILE A 30 -14.50 17.07 -12.61
C ILE A 30 -15.82 17.78 -12.32
N GLY A 31 -16.31 17.65 -11.09
CA GLY A 31 -17.58 18.25 -10.65
C GLY A 31 -17.45 19.63 -10.06
N ILE A 32 -18.46 20.00 -9.29
CA ILE A 32 -18.54 21.28 -8.57
C ILE A 32 -17.61 21.31 -7.36
N LEU A 33 -17.09 22.49 -7.09
CA LEU A 33 -16.46 22.81 -5.80
C LEU A 33 -16.97 24.17 -5.33
N VAL A 34 -17.58 24.20 -4.14
CA VAL A 34 -17.99 25.43 -3.46
C VAL A 34 -17.31 25.47 -2.11
N SER A 35 -16.77 26.60 -1.75
CA SER A 35 -16.20 26.87 -0.42
C SER A 35 -16.59 28.26 0.04
N GLU A 36 -17.05 28.37 1.27
CA GLU A 36 -17.52 29.63 1.88
C GLU A 36 -18.54 30.38 1.01
N GLY A 37 -19.45 29.61 0.37
CA GLY A 37 -20.49 30.12 -0.52
C GLY A 37 -20.04 30.49 -1.92
N GLU A 38 -18.73 30.44 -2.22
CA GLU A 38 -18.19 30.76 -3.55
C GLU A 38 -17.96 29.52 -4.40
N VAL A 39 -18.41 29.59 -5.67
CA VAL A 39 -18.18 28.54 -6.68
C VAL A 39 -16.74 28.60 -7.18
N LEU A 40 -15.86 27.79 -6.61
CA LEU A 40 -14.47 27.69 -7.01
C LEU A 40 -14.28 26.88 -8.30
N SER A 41 -15.19 25.94 -8.58
CA SER A 41 -15.22 25.19 -9.83
C SER A 41 -16.66 24.82 -10.16
N SER A 42 -17.12 25.12 -11.39
CA SER A 42 -18.50 24.84 -11.79
C SER A 42 -18.76 23.34 -11.95
N ASP A 43 -20.03 22.94 -11.93
CA ASP A 43 -20.42 21.57 -12.17
C ASP A 43 -20.17 21.17 -13.65
N GLY A 44 -19.91 19.88 -13.86
CA GLY A 44 -19.83 19.28 -15.18
C GLY A 44 -21.10 18.50 -15.55
N GLY A 45 -22.23 18.78 -14.90
CA GLY A 45 -23.49 18.03 -15.01
C GLY A 45 -23.48 16.74 -14.19
N TYR A 46 -22.52 16.58 -13.27
CA TYR A 46 -22.36 15.43 -12.38
C TYR A 46 -23.19 15.60 -11.10
N TYR A 47 -23.20 14.56 -10.28
CA TYR A 47 -23.79 14.62 -8.95
C TYR A 47 -22.91 15.44 -8.01
N ALA A 48 -23.50 15.92 -6.94
CA ALA A 48 -22.80 16.64 -5.89
C ALA A 48 -23.52 16.49 -4.55
N MET A 49 -22.79 16.77 -3.49
CA MET A 49 -23.32 17.01 -2.15
C MET A 49 -22.93 18.43 -1.73
N GLY A 50 -23.93 19.19 -1.29
CA GLY A 50 -23.77 20.54 -0.76
C GLY A 50 -24.20 20.63 0.69
N PHE A 51 -23.62 21.56 1.43
CA PHE A 51 -23.92 21.86 2.84
C PHE A 51 -24.28 23.33 2.95
N ARG A 52 -25.35 23.63 3.69
CA ARG A 52 -25.78 25.00 4.01
C ARG A 52 -25.20 25.45 5.34
N GLU A 53 -25.38 26.73 5.65
CA GLU A 53 -24.90 27.32 6.90
C GLU A 53 -25.48 26.64 8.15
N ASP A 54 -26.72 26.15 8.06
CA ASP A 54 -27.41 25.44 9.15
C ASP A 54 -26.94 23.98 9.29
N GLY A 55 -25.96 23.53 8.48
CA GLY A 55 -25.46 22.17 8.44
C GLY A 55 -26.31 21.20 7.64
N SER A 56 -27.48 21.64 7.13
CA SER A 56 -28.31 20.77 6.31
C SER A 56 -27.64 20.43 4.96
N ALA A 57 -27.79 19.17 4.52
CA ALA A 57 -27.19 18.69 3.27
C ALA A 57 -28.21 18.65 2.12
N VAL A 58 -27.73 18.90 0.90
CA VAL A 58 -28.46 18.65 -0.35
C VAL A 58 -27.64 17.72 -1.23
N ILE A 59 -28.26 16.68 -1.79
CA ILE A 59 -27.63 15.76 -2.72
C ILE A 59 -28.42 15.77 -4.04
N GLY A 60 -27.71 15.79 -5.17
CA GLY A 60 -28.31 15.75 -6.50
C GLY A 60 -27.38 16.33 -7.55
N LYS A 61 -27.98 16.77 -8.65
CA LYS A 61 -27.27 17.50 -9.71
C LYS A 61 -27.61 18.97 -9.57
N PRO A 62 -26.65 19.87 -9.31
CA PRO A 62 -26.90 21.29 -9.20
C PRO A 62 -27.50 21.87 -10.50
N GLY A 63 -26.97 21.44 -11.65
CA GLY A 63 -27.40 21.93 -12.97
C GLY A 63 -27.18 23.42 -13.10
N LEU A 64 -25.92 23.85 -12.85
CA LEU A 64 -25.60 25.27 -12.88
C LEU A 64 -25.78 25.86 -14.26
N SER A 65 -26.42 27.04 -14.32
CA SER A 65 -26.45 27.92 -15.46
C SER A 65 -25.75 29.23 -15.13
N ILE A 66 -24.69 29.52 -15.87
CA ILE A 66 -23.85 30.70 -15.65
C ILE A 66 -24.00 31.61 -16.85
N SER A 67 -24.42 32.84 -16.65
CA SER A 67 -24.60 33.84 -17.69
C SER A 67 -23.83 35.11 -17.38
N ALA A 68 -23.27 35.72 -18.39
CA ALA A 68 -22.62 37.03 -18.32
C ALA A 68 -23.38 38.03 -19.22
N ASN A 69 -23.93 39.07 -18.62
CA ASN A 69 -24.34 40.28 -19.35
C ASN A 69 -23.08 41.11 -19.57
N LEU A 70 -22.70 41.30 -20.84
CA LEU A 70 -21.41 41.87 -21.21
C LEU A 70 -21.35 43.40 -21.14
N GLY A 71 -22.42 44.04 -20.66
CA GLY A 71 -22.44 45.48 -20.41
C GLY A 71 -22.48 46.37 -21.66
N TYR A 72 -22.92 45.80 -22.80
CA TYR A 72 -23.16 46.54 -24.01
C TYR A 72 -24.36 45.96 -24.78
N GLN A 73 -24.91 46.77 -25.70
CA GLN A 73 -26.05 46.38 -26.50
C GLN A 73 -25.66 46.09 -27.95
N GLY A 74 -26.24 45.05 -28.49
CA GLY A 74 -26.15 44.72 -29.91
C GLY A 74 -27.53 44.86 -30.60
N SER A 75 -27.57 45.14 -31.90
CA SER A 75 -28.82 45.12 -32.65
C SER A 75 -29.10 43.72 -33.19
N ASP A 76 -30.35 43.28 -33.05
CA ASP A 76 -30.86 42.08 -33.72
C ASP A 76 -31.15 42.33 -35.21
N SER A 77 -31.56 41.27 -35.95
CA SER A 77 -31.92 41.35 -37.36
C SER A 77 -33.11 42.30 -37.65
N SER A 78 -33.87 42.71 -36.65
CA SER A 78 -34.98 43.66 -36.73
C SER A 78 -34.60 45.08 -36.34
N GLY A 79 -33.32 45.30 -35.96
CA GLY A 79 -32.78 46.60 -35.54
C GLY A 79 -33.08 47.01 -34.11
N TYR A 80 -33.63 46.10 -33.29
CA TYR A 80 -33.80 46.33 -31.86
C TYR A 80 -32.50 46.15 -31.13
N PHE A 81 -32.18 47.03 -30.23
CA PHE A 81 -31.04 46.94 -29.33
C PHE A 81 -31.40 46.09 -28.11
N THR A 82 -30.61 45.05 -27.85
CA THR A 82 -30.75 44.18 -26.68
C THR A 82 -29.37 44.01 -26.00
N ASP A 83 -29.41 43.80 -24.71
CA ASP A 83 -28.19 43.49 -23.97
C ASP A 83 -27.55 42.21 -24.51
N ILE A 84 -26.25 42.25 -24.65
CA ILE A 84 -25.47 41.07 -25.05
C ILE A 84 -25.21 40.21 -23.83
N ILE A 85 -25.97 39.11 -23.73
CA ILE A 85 -25.82 38.09 -22.70
C ILE A 85 -25.20 36.84 -23.32
N ARG A 86 -24.22 36.25 -22.66
CA ARG A 86 -23.57 35.01 -23.09
C ARG A 86 -23.53 34.00 -21.94
N THR A 87 -23.68 32.74 -22.31
CA THR A 87 -23.47 31.62 -21.39
C THR A 87 -21.97 31.46 -21.11
N VAL A 88 -21.63 31.36 -19.87
CA VAL A 88 -20.28 30.96 -19.39
C VAL A 88 -20.25 29.45 -19.29
N ALA A 89 -19.34 28.82 -20.05
CA ALA A 89 -19.26 27.36 -20.18
C ALA A 89 -18.65 26.70 -18.92
N GLY A 90 -17.91 27.46 -18.13
CA GLY A 90 -17.35 26.95 -16.87
C GLY A 90 -16.60 28.02 -16.10
N ILE A 91 -16.59 27.84 -14.78
CA ILE A 91 -15.77 28.58 -13.83
C ILE A 91 -14.60 27.69 -13.48
N ASN A 92 -13.36 28.17 -13.68
CA ASN A 92 -12.10 27.48 -13.35
C ASN A 92 -12.04 26.06 -13.96
N LYS A 93 -12.44 25.93 -15.20
CA LYS A 93 -12.33 24.70 -16.01
C LYS A 93 -11.36 24.91 -17.17
N ALA A 94 -10.83 23.82 -17.70
CA ALA A 94 -9.98 23.88 -18.89
C ALA A 94 -10.76 24.44 -20.09
N ARG A 95 -10.20 25.48 -20.76
CA ARG A 95 -10.79 26.06 -21.96
C ARG A 95 -10.64 25.10 -23.15
N VAL A 96 -11.76 24.62 -23.67
CA VAL A 96 -11.77 23.76 -24.87
C VAL A 96 -11.85 24.57 -26.15
N SER A 97 -11.27 24.06 -27.26
CA SER A 97 -11.17 24.78 -28.54
C SER A 97 -12.50 25.19 -29.18
N THR A 98 -13.56 24.42 -28.92
CA THR A 98 -14.92 24.65 -29.47
C THR A 98 -15.94 25.09 -28.41
N GLY A 99 -15.48 25.30 -27.16
CA GLY A 99 -16.32 25.72 -26.04
C GLY A 99 -16.60 27.22 -26.07
N GLY A 100 -17.52 27.67 -25.22
CA GLY A 100 -17.94 29.05 -25.09
C GLY A 100 -16.95 29.97 -24.37
N ILE A 101 -17.49 30.84 -23.54
CA ILE A 101 -16.71 31.69 -22.63
C ILE A 101 -16.44 30.94 -21.35
N TYR A 102 -15.22 30.99 -20.85
CA TYR A 102 -14.79 30.47 -19.55
C TYR A 102 -14.46 31.64 -18.62
N LEU A 103 -14.71 31.46 -17.33
CA LEU A 103 -14.38 32.42 -16.30
C LEU A 103 -13.26 31.85 -15.42
N TYR A 104 -12.24 32.67 -15.18
CA TYR A 104 -11.10 32.32 -14.33
C TYR A 104 -10.95 33.31 -13.19
N THR A 105 -10.78 32.81 -11.99
CA THR A 105 -10.52 33.56 -10.76
C THR A 105 -9.04 33.54 -10.40
N TYR A 106 -8.66 34.39 -9.46
CA TYR A 106 -7.28 34.41 -8.91
C TYR A 106 -6.84 33.04 -8.38
N ASP A 107 -7.74 32.31 -7.73
CA ASP A 107 -7.46 31.02 -7.09
C ASP A 107 -7.51 29.81 -8.05
N PHE A 108 -7.66 30.05 -9.36
CA PHE A 108 -7.67 28.95 -10.34
C PHE A 108 -6.40 28.09 -10.31
N ASN A 109 -5.25 28.69 -10.11
CA ASN A 109 -3.98 27.98 -9.96
C ASN A 109 -2.96 28.83 -9.20
N ASN A 110 -1.91 28.19 -8.69
CA ASN A 110 -0.85 28.83 -7.90
C ASN A 110 0.02 29.87 -8.66
N ARG A 111 -0.20 30.03 -9.95
CA ARG A 111 0.47 31.07 -10.78
C ARG A 111 -0.42 32.29 -10.97
N HIS A 112 -1.66 32.23 -10.49
CA HIS A 112 -2.67 33.29 -10.64
C HIS A 112 -2.84 33.75 -12.09
N THR A 113 -3.06 32.79 -12.99
CA THR A 113 -3.26 33.03 -14.43
C THR A 113 -4.38 32.17 -14.97
N THR A 114 -4.86 32.48 -16.18
CA THR A 114 -5.84 31.64 -16.90
C THR A 114 -5.30 30.24 -17.24
N GLY A 115 -4.00 30.00 -17.16
CA GLY A 115 -3.37 28.72 -17.51
C GLY A 115 -3.46 28.34 -19.00
N ASN A 116 -4.06 29.18 -19.83
CA ASN A 116 -4.27 28.92 -21.26
C ASN A 116 -2.94 28.97 -22.03
N THR A 117 -2.70 27.98 -22.88
CA THR A 117 -1.53 27.90 -23.76
C THR A 117 -1.84 28.26 -25.20
N GLU A 118 -3.12 28.36 -25.56
CA GLU A 118 -3.60 28.66 -26.89
C GLU A 118 -4.11 30.09 -26.98
N ALA A 119 -4.01 30.69 -28.15
CA ALA A 119 -4.50 32.01 -28.42
C ALA A 119 -6.02 32.14 -28.13
N GLY A 120 -6.43 33.33 -27.73
CA GLY A 120 -7.83 33.61 -27.38
C GLY A 120 -8.10 35.08 -27.17
N VAL A 121 -9.35 35.39 -26.85
CA VAL A 121 -9.78 36.71 -26.40
C VAL A 121 -10.04 36.64 -24.91
N ASP A 122 -9.28 37.41 -24.15
CA ASP A 122 -9.40 37.50 -22.71
C ASP A 122 -9.86 38.91 -22.30
N VAL A 123 -10.85 38.96 -21.40
CA VAL A 123 -11.33 40.22 -20.82
C VAL A 123 -11.00 40.21 -19.34
N LEU A 124 -10.04 41.03 -18.96
CA LEU A 124 -9.66 41.25 -17.57
C LEU A 124 -10.63 42.23 -16.93
N CYS A 125 -11.19 41.86 -15.80
CA CYS A 125 -12.18 42.64 -15.07
C CYS A 125 -11.82 42.73 -13.59
N THR A 126 -12.07 43.88 -12.99
CA THR A 126 -12.02 44.09 -11.54
C THR A 126 -13.40 43.79 -10.92
N ILE A 127 -13.46 43.08 -9.83
CA ILE A 127 -14.65 42.80 -9.04
C ILE A 127 -15.04 44.08 -8.30
N VAL A 128 -16.31 44.50 -8.45
CA VAL A 128 -16.85 45.70 -7.81
C VAL A 128 -17.82 45.35 -6.69
N ASP A 129 -18.65 44.33 -6.90
CA ASP A 129 -19.67 43.91 -5.93
C ASP A 129 -20.11 42.46 -6.19
N GLY A 130 -20.62 41.80 -5.14
CA GLY A 130 -21.15 40.45 -5.20
C GLY A 130 -20.08 39.37 -5.22
N SER A 131 -20.51 38.09 -5.40
CA SER A 131 -19.66 36.89 -5.43
C SER A 131 -20.19 35.86 -6.42
N LEU A 132 -19.37 34.89 -6.78
CA LEU A 132 -19.76 33.72 -7.60
C LEU A 132 -20.54 32.70 -6.76
N SER A 133 -21.55 33.13 -6.01
CA SER A 133 -22.41 32.24 -5.22
C SER A 133 -23.55 31.66 -6.07
N ILE A 134 -24.02 30.46 -5.72
CA ILE A 134 -25.18 29.84 -6.37
C ILE A 134 -26.44 30.67 -6.02
N GLY A 135 -27.16 31.16 -7.03
CA GLY A 135 -28.27 32.10 -6.86
C GLY A 135 -27.82 33.57 -6.82
N GLY A 136 -26.51 33.81 -6.85
CA GLY A 136 -25.93 35.16 -6.74
C GLY A 136 -25.58 35.81 -8.06
N THR A 137 -25.17 37.05 -7.98
CA THR A 137 -24.69 37.85 -9.11
C THR A 137 -23.45 38.65 -8.68
N MET A 138 -22.40 38.60 -9.51
CA MET A 138 -21.19 39.35 -9.36
C MET A 138 -21.15 40.49 -10.38
N THR A 139 -20.79 41.68 -9.94
CA THR A 139 -20.65 42.88 -10.77
C THR A 139 -19.16 43.18 -11.00
N LEU A 140 -18.80 43.39 -12.23
CA LEU A 140 -17.42 43.57 -12.70
C LEU A 140 -17.30 44.86 -13.50
N VAL A 141 -16.12 45.47 -13.50
CA VAL A 141 -15.74 46.53 -14.41
C VAL A 141 -14.61 46.05 -15.30
N VAL A 142 -14.72 46.26 -16.59
CA VAL A 142 -13.72 45.82 -17.57
C VAL A 142 -12.50 46.72 -17.53
N ASP A 143 -11.35 46.14 -17.21
CA ASP A 143 -10.07 46.82 -17.21
C ASP A 143 -9.40 46.79 -18.60
N GLN A 144 -9.47 45.62 -19.25
CA GLN A 144 -8.75 45.40 -20.51
C GLN A 144 -9.39 44.27 -21.34
N VAL A 145 -9.41 44.46 -22.67
CA VAL A 145 -9.66 43.40 -23.64
C VAL A 145 -8.34 43.02 -24.30
N ILE A 146 -7.98 41.75 -24.29
CA ILE A 146 -6.66 41.25 -24.66
C ILE A 146 -6.78 40.18 -25.76
N GLU A 147 -6.11 40.38 -26.89
CA GLU A 147 -5.85 39.28 -27.83
C GLU A 147 -4.70 38.46 -27.27
N ALA A 148 -5.06 37.49 -26.44
CA ALA A 148 -4.12 36.70 -25.67
C ALA A 148 -3.44 35.63 -26.55
N THR A 149 -2.11 35.51 -26.47
CA THR A 149 -1.32 34.46 -27.12
C THR A 149 -0.77 33.43 -26.11
N SER A 150 -0.98 33.69 -24.83
CA SER A 150 -0.56 32.88 -23.67
C SER A 150 -1.47 33.15 -22.48
N ALA A 151 -1.17 32.54 -21.33
CA ALA A 151 -1.93 32.73 -20.12
C ALA A 151 -1.94 34.20 -19.67
N THR A 152 -3.12 34.74 -19.36
CA THR A 152 -3.32 36.07 -18.80
C THR A 152 -3.21 36.03 -17.29
N ALA A 153 -2.48 36.97 -16.68
CA ALA A 153 -2.36 37.13 -15.23
C ALA A 153 -3.66 37.67 -14.62
N ILE A 154 -3.97 37.22 -13.41
CA ILE A 154 -5.19 37.57 -12.67
C ILE A 154 -4.75 38.13 -11.31
N GLY A 155 -5.22 39.33 -10.95
CA GLY A 155 -5.00 39.91 -9.62
C GLY A 155 -5.99 39.37 -8.59
N PRO A 156 -5.75 39.65 -7.28
CA PRO A 156 -6.62 39.13 -6.20
C PRO A 156 -8.10 39.54 -6.32
N ASP A 157 -8.35 40.75 -6.78
CA ASP A 157 -9.71 41.28 -6.96
C ASP A 157 -10.16 41.27 -8.44
N GLN A 158 -9.56 40.36 -9.25
CA GLN A 158 -9.82 40.31 -10.68
C GLN A 158 -10.28 38.92 -11.10
N ILE A 159 -10.99 38.88 -12.20
CA ILE A 159 -11.35 37.68 -12.96
C ILE A 159 -11.10 37.93 -14.45
N VAL A 160 -11.00 36.83 -15.20
CA VAL A 160 -10.87 36.85 -16.66
C VAL A 160 -12.00 36.08 -17.30
N LEU A 161 -12.73 36.72 -18.22
CA LEU A 161 -13.60 36.05 -19.17
C LEU A 161 -12.77 35.71 -20.42
N SER A 162 -12.74 34.45 -20.82
CA SER A 162 -11.84 33.95 -21.86
C SER A 162 -12.56 33.11 -22.88
N ALA A 163 -12.32 33.36 -24.17
CA ALA A 163 -12.73 32.50 -25.26
C ALA A 163 -11.54 32.10 -26.14
N ASN A 164 -11.48 30.80 -26.55
CA ASN A 164 -10.43 30.35 -27.46
C ASN A 164 -10.56 31.01 -28.84
N ALA A 165 -9.47 31.38 -29.51
CA ALA A 165 -9.45 31.97 -30.83
C ALA A 165 -10.12 31.10 -31.90
N LEU A 166 -10.15 29.79 -31.73
CA LEU A 166 -10.84 28.83 -32.60
C LEU A 166 -12.33 28.67 -32.27
N SER A 167 -12.84 29.34 -31.21
CA SER A 167 -14.25 29.34 -30.87
C SER A 167 -15.07 30.08 -31.93
N ASN A 168 -16.40 29.81 -31.94
CA ASN A 168 -17.30 30.54 -32.77
C ASN A 168 -17.18 32.05 -32.50
N THR A 169 -17.25 32.88 -33.58
CA THR A 169 -17.24 34.38 -33.50
C THR A 169 -18.34 34.90 -32.59
N TYR A 170 -19.44 34.19 -32.42
CA TYR A 170 -20.47 34.48 -31.42
C TYR A 170 -19.91 34.74 -30.01
N TYR A 171 -18.83 34.07 -29.64
CA TYR A 171 -18.15 34.22 -28.33
C TYR A 171 -16.98 35.20 -28.41
N THR A 172 -16.10 35.03 -29.40
CA THR A 172 -14.87 35.83 -29.49
C THR A 172 -15.18 37.29 -29.85
N ASP A 173 -16.10 37.55 -30.79
CA ASP A 173 -16.50 38.90 -31.14
C ASP A 173 -17.31 39.56 -30.03
N ALA A 174 -18.11 38.77 -29.29
CA ALA A 174 -18.80 39.27 -28.12
C ALA A 174 -17.84 39.82 -27.06
N LEU A 175 -16.73 39.13 -26.81
CA LEU A 175 -15.70 39.59 -25.85
C LEU A 175 -14.91 40.77 -26.43
N ARG A 176 -14.51 40.78 -27.71
CA ARG A 176 -13.80 41.90 -28.38
C ARG A 176 -14.52 43.20 -28.32
N ASN A 177 -15.86 43.14 -28.43
CA ASN A 177 -16.68 44.35 -28.53
C ASN A 177 -17.07 44.92 -27.16
N ILE A 178 -16.61 44.35 -26.05
CA ILE A 178 -16.86 44.90 -24.73
C ILE A 178 -16.05 46.20 -24.57
N PRO A 179 -16.68 47.34 -24.27
CA PRO A 179 -15.95 48.58 -24.02
C PRO A 179 -15.14 48.47 -22.71
N VAL A 180 -13.92 48.96 -22.71
CA VAL A 180 -13.18 49.14 -21.43
C VAL A 180 -13.95 50.12 -20.55
N GLY A 181 -14.07 49.79 -19.27
CA GLY A 181 -14.93 50.52 -18.30
C GLY A 181 -16.42 50.10 -18.32
N ALA A 182 -16.82 49.17 -19.18
CA ALA A 182 -18.19 48.64 -19.14
C ALA A 182 -18.42 47.80 -17.87
N THR A 183 -19.65 47.83 -17.39
CA THR A 183 -20.08 46.99 -16.27
C THR A 183 -20.61 45.66 -16.82
N VAL A 184 -19.93 44.59 -16.44
CA VAL A 184 -20.31 43.19 -16.71
C VAL A 184 -20.97 42.60 -15.48
N THR A 185 -22.06 41.85 -15.63
CA THR A 185 -22.64 41.12 -14.53
C THR A 185 -22.65 39.63 -14.83
N VAL A 186 -22.14 38.83 -13.92
CA VAL A 186 -22.14 37.36 -13.99
C VAL A 186 -23.14 36.82 -12.97
N THR A 187 -24.12 36.07 -13.47
CA THR A 187 -25.16 35.45 -12.63
C THR A 187 -24.97 33.92 -12.66
N VAL A 188 -24.91 33.33 -11.48
CA VAL A 188 -24.88 31.88 -11.29
C VAL A 188 -26.22 31.42 -10.75
N SER A 189 -26.91 30.52 -11.44
CA SER A 189 -28.19 29.96 -10.99
C SER A 189 -28.11 28.41 -11.03
N ALA A 190 -28.86 27.76 -10.16
CA ALA A 190 -29.04 26.32 -10.18
C ALA A 190 -30.40 25.94 -10.77
N ALA A 191 -30.48 24.75 -11.39
CA ALA A 191 -31.74 24.19 -11.87
C ALA A 191 -32.74 23.90 -10.73
N ASN A 192 -32.23 23.67 -9.52
CA ASN A 192 -33.00 23.47 -8.31
C ASN A 192 -32.57 24.51 -7.26
N GLU A 193 -33.53 25.35 -6.81
CA GLU A 193 -33.28 26.39 -5.78
C GLU A 193 -32.80 25.81 -4.42
N ALA A 194 -32.95 24.51 -4.18
CA ALA A 194 -32.36 23.83 -3.01
C ALA A 194 -30.83 23.97 -2.93
N TRP A 195 -30.17 24.34 -4.04
CA TRP A 195 -28.72 24.58 -4.08
C TRP A 195 -28.35 26.05 -3.80
N ASN A 196 -29.31 26.95 -3.74
CA ASN A 196 -29.04 28.31 -3.33
C ASN A 196 -28.57 28.30 -1.85
N ASP A 197 -27.72 29.22 -1.49
CA ASP A 197 -27.16 29.38 -0.13
C ASP A 197 -26.29 28.20 0.35
N VAL A 198 -25.86 27.29 -0.55
CA VAL A 198 -24.87 26.27 -0.25
C VAL A 198 -23.53 26.92 0.03
N GLN A 199 -22.97 26.63 1.20
CA GLN A 199 -21.69 27.17 1.66
C GLN A 199 -20.51 26.29 1.21
N TYR A 200 -20.71 24.98 1.20
CA TYR A 200 -19.69 24.01 0.80
C TYR A 200 -20.32 22.97 -0.12
N ALA A 201 -19.64 22.60 -1.20
CA ALA A 201 -20.08 21.50 -2.05
C ALA A 201 -18.92 20.75 -2.67
N VAL A 202 -19.10 19.45 -2.83
CA VAL A 202 -18.15 18.54 -3.50
C VAL A 202 -18.88 17.76 -4.59
N GLY A 203 -18.26 17.66 -5.77
CA GLY A 203 -18.75 16.88 -6.88
C GLY A 203 -18.54 15.37 -6.73
N ALA A 204 -19.25 14.58 -7.52
CA ALA A 204 -19.12 13.13 -7.59
C ALA A 204 -19.59 12.58 -8.93
N LEU A 205 -18.93 11.52 -9.41
CA LEU A 205 -19.38 10.85 -10.66
C LEU A 205 -20.62 9.99 -10.44
N TYR A 206 -20.82 9.44 -9.25
CA TYR A 206 -21.84 8.42 -9.00
C TYR A 206 -22.77 8.84 -7.87
N SER A 207 -24.08 8.74 -8.12
CA SER A 207 -25.07 8.60 -7.05
C SER A 207 -25.14 7.13 -6.67
N LEU A 208 -24.99 6.83 -5.38
CA LEU A 208 -25.00 5.45 -4.84
C LEU A 208 -26.37 5.07 -4.29
N VAL A 209 -26.97 5.97 -3.51
CA VAL A 209 -28.26 5.79 -2.85
C VAL A 209 -29.15 6.96 -3.17
N GLN A 210 -30.39 6.68 -3.57
CA GLN A 210 -31.47 7.66 -3.75
C GLN A 210 -32.74 7.12 -3.10
N ASP A 211 -33.39 7.96 -2.30
CA ASP A 211 -34.63 7.60 -1.61
C ASP A 211 -34.53 6.28 -0.83
N GLY A 212 -33.40 6.02 -0.20
CA GLY A 212 -33.13 4.78 0.57
C GLY A 212 -32.92 3.53 -0.27
N ALA A 213 -32.73 3.67 -1.59
CA ALA A 213 -32.52 2.52 -2.48
C ALA A 213 -31.20 2.65 -3.26
N VAL A 214 -30.59 1.50 -3.56
CA VAL A 214 -29.38 1.43 -4.39
C VAL A 214 -29.69 1.88 -5.82
N VAL A 215 -28.92 2.80 -6.35
CA VAL A 215 -29.03 3.28 -7.73
C VAL A 215 -28.65 2.17 -8.71
N SER A 216 -29.45 1.95 -9.73
CA SER A 216 -29.19 0.95 -10.77
C SER A 216 -28.09 1.39 -11.75
N GLY A 217 -27.39 0.43 -12.38
CA GLY A 217 -26.39 0.70 -13.41
C GLY A 217 -25.04 1.22 -12.89
N LEU A 218 -24.74 1.00 -11.62
CA LEU A 218 -23.42 1.32 -11.06
C LEU A 218 -22.34 0.44 -11.71
N PRO A 219 -21.17 1.02 -12.05
CA PRO A 219 -20.04 0.25 -12.56
C PRO A 219 -19.65 -0.90 -11.64
N SER A 220 -19.36 -2.04 -12.23
CA SER A 220 -18.78 -3.18 -11.52
C SER A 220 -17.29 -2.94 -11.23
N GLY A 221 -16.75 -3.73 -10.34
CA GLY A 221 -15.32 -3.72 -10.01
C GLY A 221 -15.07 -3.39 -8.55
N VAL A 222 -14.17 -4.17 -7.98
CA VAL A 222 -13.80 -4.12 -6.57
C VAL A 222 -12.56 -3.23 -6.43
N ASN A 223 -12.68 -2.16 -5.65
CA ASN A 223 -11.63 -1.15 -5.47
C ASN A 223 -11.73 -0.52 -4.08
N PRO A 224 -10.68 0.19 -3.60
CA PRO A 224 -10.85 1.15 -2.52
C PRO A 224 -11.92 2.17 -2.90
N ARG A 225 -12.78 2.58 -1.95
CA ARG A 225 -13.89 3.51 -2.23
C ARG A 225 -14.00 4.55 -1.13
N THR A 226 -14.44 5.74 -1.53
CA THR A 226 -14.83 6.84 -0.65
C THR A 226 -16.26 7.24 -0.99
N ALA A 227 -17.07 7.41 0.03
CA ALA A 227 -18.47 7.83 -0.12
C ALA A 227 -18.85 8.81 0.98
N VAL A 228 -19.84 9.64 0.69
CA VAL A 228 -20.52 10.49 1.64
C VAL A 228 -22.02 10.36 1.47
N GLY A 229 -22.75 10.32 2.57
CA GLY A 229 -24.20 10.18 2.55
C GLY A 229 -24.86 10.96 3.67
N VAL A 230 -26.19 11.02 3.63
CA VAL A 230 -27.02 11.67 4.64
C VAL A 230 -28.14 10.72 5.05
N THR A 231 -28.38 10.60 6.34
CA THR A 231 -29.47 9.83 6.94
C THR A 231 -30.77 10.63 6.93
N ALA A 232 -31.88 9.97 7.30
CA ALA A 232 -33.19 10.62 7.33
C ALA A 232 -33.31 11.76 8.37
N ASP A 233 -32.53 11.71 9.44
CA ASP A 233 -32.45 12.75 10.46
C ASP A 233 -31.44 13.87 10.16
N GLY A 234 -30.76 13.80 9.00
CA GLY A 234 -29.78 14.77 8.55
C GLY A 234 -28.34 14.46 8.96
N THR A 235 -28.06 13.35 9.64
CA THR A 235 -26.69 12.97 10.00
C THR A 235 -25.87 12.69 8.74
N VAL A 236 -24.68 13.30 8.65
CA VAL A 236 -23.73 13.09 7.56
C VAL A 236 -22.81 11.92 7.88
N VAL A 237 -22.67 11.00 6.95
CA VAL A 237 -21.81 9.80 7.07
C VAL A 237 -20.66 9.89 6.09
N PHE A 238 -19.42 9.91 6.61
CA PHE A 238 -18.21 9.69 5.83
C PHE A 238 -17.85 8.21 5.87
N TYR A 239 -17.61 7.63 4.71
CA TYR A 239 -17.32 6.22 4.58
C TYR A 239 -16.15 5.96 3.63
N THR A 240 -15.21 5.17 4.09
CA THR A 240 -14.12 4.65 3.24
C THR A 240 -14.00 3.14 3.40
N ILE A 241 -13.56 2.48 2.37
CA ILE A 241 -13.13 1.09 2.41
C ILE A 241 -11.78 0.96 1.71
N ASP A 242 -10.82 0.40 2.40
CA ASP A 242 -9.53 0.05 1.84
C ASP A 242 -9.65 -1.03 0.78
N GLY A 243 -8.65 -1.17 -0.09
CA GLY A 243 -8.65 -2.21 -1.09
C GLY A 243 -7.30 -2.33 -1.79
N ARG A 244 -7.21 -3.27 -2.75
CA ARG A 244 -5.99 -3.55 -3.52
C ARG A 244 -4.80 -3.94 -2.63
N ARG A 245 -5.04 -4.48 -1.44
CA ARG A 245 -4.00 -4.90 -0.47
C ARG A 245 -4.21 -6.34 -0.07
N SER A 246 -3.32 -7.21 -0.52
CA SER A 246 -3.32 -8.62 -0.14
C SER A 246 -3.21 -8.78 1.38
N GLY A 247 -3.99 -9.67 1.96
CA GLY A 247 -4.02 -9.93 3.41
C GLY A 247 -4.66 -8.83 4.26
N HIS A 248 -5.18 -7.74 3.64
CA HIS A 248 -5.86 -6.66 4.35
C HIS A 248 -7.28 -6.41 3.80
N SER A 249 -7.39 -5.93 2.57
CA SER A 249 -8.66 -5.66 1.93
C SER A 249 -8.55 -5.69 0.41
N ILE A 250 -9.48 -6.35 -0.26
CA ILE A 250 -9.62 -6.31 -1.72
C ILE A 250 -10.40 -5.07 -2.18
N GLY A 251 -11.16 -4.44 -1.29
CA GLY A 251 -12.08 -3.33 -1.59
C GLY A 251 -13.52 -3.78 -1.78
N ALA A 252 -14.34 -2.87 -2.33
CA ALA A 252 -15.75 -3.13 -2.60
C ALA A 252 -16.19 -2.58 -3.98
N SER A 253 -17.26 -3.18 -4.53
CA SER A 253 -18.00 -2.58 -5.66
C SER A 253 -18.83 -1.40 -5.18
N LEU A 254 -19.19 -0.49 -6.10
CA LEU A 254 -20.07 0.65 -5.78
C LEU A 254 -21.43 0.19 -5.23
N SER A 255 -21.97 -0.93 -5.72
CA SER A 255 -23.23 -1.47 -5.20
C SER A 255 -23.11 -1.98 -3.76
N GLN A 256 -21.97 -2.59 -3.38
CA GLN A 256 -21.70 -3.00 -1.99
C GLN A 256 -21.57 -1.78 -1.07
N VAL A 257 -20.89 -0.72 -1.53
CA VAL A 257 -20.79 0.54 -0.78
C VAL A 257 -22.19 1.17 -0.62
N ALA A 258 -22.98 1.21 -1.68
CA ALA A 258 -24.37 1.71 -1.62
C ALA A 258 -25.21 0.94 -0.60
N GLN A 259 -25.12 -0.39 -0.60
CA GLN A 259 -25.81 -1.23 0.37
C GLN A 259 -25.33 -0.93 1.80
N ARG A 260 -24.03 -0.76 2.00
CA ARG A 260 -23.48 -0.42 3.31
C ARG A 260 -23.92 0.96 3.80
N MET A 261 -24.00 1.95 2.90
CA MET A 261 -24.54 3.27 3.25
C MET A 261 -26.00 3.20 3.70
N ILE A 262 -26.83 2.36 3.06
CA ILE A 262 -28.21 2.11 3.51
C ILE A 262 -28.24 1.47 4.90
N GLU A 263 -27.38 0.48 5.16
CA GLU A 263 -27.26 -0.17 6.48
C GLU A 263 -26.83 0.83 7.57
N LEU A 264 -26.07 1.85 7.21
CA LEU A 264 -25.70 2.97 8.07
C LEU A 264 -26.80 4.03 8.22
N GLY A 265 -28.01 3.79 7.64
CA GLY A 265 -29.16 4.66 7.74
C GLY A 265 -29.24 5.75 6.67
N CYS A 266 -28.33 5.80 5.70
CA CYS A 266 -28.36 6.82 4.66
C CYS A 266 -29.56 6.66 3.73
N VAL A 267 -30.29 7.75 3.51
CA VAL A 267 -31.39 7.83 2.52
C VAL A 267 -30.89 8.36 1.18
N ALA A 268 -29.73 9.05 1.16
CA ALA A 268 -29.05 9.46 -0.05
C ALA A 268 -27.52 9.38 0.16
N ALA A 269 -26.78 9.00 -0.90
CA ALA A 269 -25.32 8.92 -0.86
C ALA A 269 -24.71 9.07 -2.26
N ILE A 270 -23.49 9.62 -2.31
CA ILE A 270 -22.69 9.76 -3.52
C ILE A 270 -21.33 9.08 -3.34
N GLY A 271 -20.73 8.61 -4.46
CA GLY A 271 -19.41 8.04 -4.51
C GLY A 271 -18.38 9.06 -4.98
N LEU A 272 -17.44 9.39 -4.10
CA LEU A 272 -16.30 10.26 -4.34
C LEU A 272 -15.15 9.50 -5.05
N ASP A 273 -14.00 10.17 -5.25
CA ASP A 273 -12.85 9.51 -5.87
C ASP A 273 -12.34 8.35 -5.00
N GLY A 274 -12.03 7.25 -5.65
CA GLY A 274 -11.64 6.00 -5.03
C GLY A 274 -10.21 5.60 -5.36
N GLY A 275 -9.92 4.31 -5.25
CA GLY A 275 -8.61 3.77 -5.57
C GLY A 275 -7.52 4.32 -4.65
N GLY A 276 -6.41 4.80 -5.24
CA GLY A 276 -5.30 5.37 -4.49
C GLY A 276 -5.62 6.67 -3.75
N SER A 277 -6.72 7.35 -4.13
CA SER A 277 -7.18 8.59 -3.47
C SER A 277 -7.92 8.33 -2.16
N THR A 278 -8.44 7.11 -1.94
CA THR A 278 -9.22 6.77 -0.74
C THR A 278 -8.43 7.02 0.53
N THR A 279 -8.83 8.05 1.27
CA THR A 279 -8.18 8.47 2.52
C THR A 279 -9.24 9.00 3.48
N ILE A 280 -9.15 8.62 4.74
CA ILE A 280 -9.90 9.20 5.85
C ILE A 280 -8.96 9.56 6.97
N THR A 281 -9.07 10.78 7.45
CA THR A 281 -8.36 11.29 8.64
C THR A 281 -9.36 11.59 9.74
N VAL A 282 -8.99 11.33 10.97
CA VAL A 282 -9.83 11.59 12.15
C VAL A 282 -8.93 12.11 13.27
N THR A 283 -9.42 13.11 14.01
CA THR A 283 -8.86 13.46 15.31
C THR A 283 -9.59 12.62 16.35
N GLN A 284 -8.87 11.68 16.95
CA GLN A 284 -9.43 10.90 18.04
C GLN A 284 -9.74 11.83 19.24
N PRO A 285 -10.73 11.51 20.07
CA PRO A 285 -11.08 12.36 21.19
C PRO A 285 -9.98 12.57 22.24
N ASP A 286 -8.95 11.75 22.24
CA ASP A 286 -7.73 11.86 23.05
C ASP A 286 -6.56 12.53 22.31
N ASP A 287 -6.74 12.89 21.05
CA ASP A 287 -5.74 13.54 20.19
C ASP A 287 -6.07 15.02 19.95
N THR A 288 -5.04 15.78 19.64
CA THR A 288 -5.15 17.21 19.26
C THR A 288 -5.02 17.45 17.76
N THR A 289 -4.64 16.45 16.98
CA THR A 289 -4.40 16.55 15.53
C THR A 289 -4.97 15.37 14.77
N ALA A 290 -5.47 15.64 13.57
CA ALA A 290 -6.01 14.60 12.70
C ALA A 290 -4.92 13.66 12.16
N ALA A 291 -5.18 12.37 12.24
CA ALA A 291 -4.33 11.31 11.70
C ALA A 291 -5.09 10.45 10.68
N THR A 292 -4.38 9.95 9.66
CA THR A 292 -4.95 9.00 8.69
C THR A 292 -5.13 7.65 9.34
N ILE A 293 -6.37 7.17 9.39
CA ILE A 293 -6.73 5.92 10.07
C ILE A 293 -6.93 4.73 9.11
N ASN A 294 -7.04 4.97 7.81
CA ASN A 294 -7.10 3.90 6.82
C ASN A 294 -5.70 3.58 6.23
N ARG A 295 -5.62 2.57 5.36
CA ARG A 295 -4.38 2.16 4.68
C ARG A 295 -4.48 2.42 3.18
N PRO A 296 -4.07 3.61 2.68
CA PRO A 296 -4.15 3.95 1.27
C PRO A 296 -3.47 2.92 0.37
N SER A 297 -4.10 2.56 -0.75
CA SER A 297 -3.59 1.50 -1.65
C SER A 297 -2.27 1.87 -2.33
N ASP A 298 -1.95 3.15 -2.45
CA ASP A 298 -0.68 3.65 -3.00
C ASP A 298 0.49 3.56 -1.99
N GLY A 299 0.22 3.12 -0.76
CA GLY A 299 1.21 3.05 0.32
C GLY A 299 1.34 4.33 1.14
N SER A 300 0.89 5.47 0.62
CA SER A 300 0.84 6.78 1.25
C SER A 300 -0.36 7.57 0.73
N GLU A 301 -0.70 8.69 1.39
CA GLU A 301 -1.75 9.59 0.91
C GLU A 301 -1.40 10.15 -0.47
N ARG A 302 -2.36 10.09 -1.38
CA ARG A 302 -2.25 10.71 -2.71
C ARG A 302 -2.59 12.21 -2.61
N ALA A 303 -1.86 13.05 -3.35
CA ALA A 303 -2.28 14.42 -3.60
C ALA A 303 -3.55 14.42 -4.46
N VAL A 304 -4.63 15.01 -3.94
CA VAL A 304 -5.95 15.09 -4.59
C VAL A 304 -6.38 16.55 -4.78
N ALA A 305 -7.34 16.78 -5.65
CA ALA A 305 -7.77 18.13 -6.03
C ALA A 305 -8.52 18.87 -4.90
N ASN A 306 -9.29 18.15 -4.11
CA ASN A 306 -10.08 18.72 -3.00
C ASN A 306 -10.35 17.67 -1.93
N HIS A 307 -10.79 18.16 -0.78
CA HIS A 307 -11.09 17.38 0.42
C HIS A 307 -12.41 17.87 1.01
N LEU A 308 -13.05 17.03 1.80
CA LEU A 308 -14.19 17.38 2.62
C LEU A 308 -13.80 17.17 4.09
N PHE A 309 -13.88 18.23 4.89
CA PHE A 309 -13.55 18.21 6.30
C PHE A 309 -14.77 18.54 7.16
N LEU A 310 -14.87 17.86 8.30
CA LEU A 310 -15.69 18.26 9.43
C LEU A 310 -14.81 19.04 10.39
N VAL A 311 -15.23 20.27 10.69
CA VAL A 311 -14.48 21.19 11.54
C VAL A 311 -15.37 21.61 12.72
N ALA A 312 -14.88 21.41 13.93
CA ALA A 312 -15.57 21.88 15.12
C ALA A 312 -15.24 23.37 15.35
N THR A 313 -16.29 24.15 15.63
CA THR A 313 -16.19 25.58 15.95
C THR A 313 -16.47 25.87 17.42
N ASN A 314 -16.79 24.83 18.22
CA ASN A 314 -17.08 24.95 19.63
C ASN A 314 -15.80 25.21 20.43
N GLU A 315 -15.88 26.14 21.37
CA GLU A 315 -14.81 26.41 22.37
C GLU A 315 -14.82 25.34 23.47
N PRO A 316 -13.67 25.05 24.11
CA PRO A 316 -13.60 24.17 25.26
C PRO A 316 -14.48 24.70 26.41
N THR A 317 -15.28 23.82 26.98
CA THR A 317 -16.13 24.20 28.15
C THR A 317 -15.39 24.04 29.48
N GLY A 318 -14.38 23.16 29.53
CA GLY A 318 -13.66 22.80 30.73
C GLY A 318 -14.50 21.98 31.74
N GLU A 319 -15.73 21.59 31.39
CA GLU A 319 -16.57 20.72 32.21
C GLU A 319 -16.55 19.29 31.66
N LEU A 320 -16.22 18.30 32.51
CA LEU A 320 -16.22 16.89 32.10
C LEU A 320 -17.59 16.52 31.52
N GLY A 321 -17.58 16.12 30.25
CA GLY A 321 -18.74 15.66 29.51
C GLY A 321 -18.91 14.15 29.64
N HIS A 322 -17.91 13.38 29.22
CA HIS A 322 -17.89 11.92 29.28
C HIS A 322 -16.44 11.42 29.11
N PHE A 323 -16.26 10.08 29.15
CA PHE A 323 -14.99 9.45 28.83
C PHE A 323 -15.00 8.86 27.42
N TYR A 324 -13.91 9.04 26.69
CA TYR A 324 -13.62 8.33 25.47
C TYR A 324 -12.84 7.06 25.83
N VAL A 325 -13.51 5.90 25.74
CA VAL A 325 -12.94 4.60 26.13
C VAL A 325 -12.53 3.83 24.89
N GLN A 326 -11.30 3.37 24.85
CA GLN A 326 -10.77 2.56 23.78
C GLN A 326 -10.22 1.24 24.31
N ALA A 327 -10.28 0.22 23.45
CA ALA A 327 -9.53 -1.01 23.59
C ALA A 327 -8.39 -1.01 22.56
N ASP A 328 -7.19 -1.42 22.93
CA ASP A 328 -6.06 -1.54 22.00
C ASP A 328 -6.37 -2.46 20.81
N ASN A 329 -7.34 -3.36 20.98
CA ASN A 329 -7.96 -4.12 19.90
C ASN A 329 -9.42 -4.47 20.26
N ALA A 330 -10.35 -4.14 19.37
CA ALA A 330 -11.77 -4.45 19.57
C ALA A 330 -12.10 -5.93 19.32
N TYR A 331 -11.31 -6.65 18.52
CA TYR A 331 -11.52 -8.06 18.18
C TYR A 331 -10.38 -8.92 18.68
N VAL A 332 -10.65 -9.81 19.60
CA VAL A 332 -9.64 -10.63 20.28
C VAL A 332 -10.04 -12.10 20.30
N LEU A 333 -9.05 -12.98 20.37
CA LEU A 333 -9.31 -14.39 20.65
C LEU A 333 -9.75 -14.54 22.12
N ALA A 334 -10.83 -15.27 22.35
CA ALA A 334 -11.36 -15.47 23.70
C ALA A 334 -10.29 -16.05 24.64
N GLY A 335 -10.19 -15.49 25.83
CA GLY A 335 -9.14 -15.77 26.82
C GLY A 335 -7.90 -14.89 26.73
N SER A 336 -7.83 -13.97 25.77
CA SER A 336 -6.72 -13.03 25.63
C SER A 336 -6.93 -11.74 26.41
N LYS A 337 -5.85 -11.02 26.65
CA LYS A 337 -5.78 -9.74 27.35
C LYS A 337 -5.90 -8.57 26.41
N VAL A 338 -6.64 -7.55 26.85
CA VAL A 338 -6.89 -6.29 26.12
C VAL A 338 -6.56 -5.13 27.02
N GLU A 339 -5.77 -4.18 26.53
CA GLU A 339 -5.53 -2.94 27.27
C GLU A 339 -6.64 -1.95 26.96
N ILE A 340 -7.19 -1.37 28.01
CA ILE A 340 -8.26 -0.37 27.94
C ILE A 340 -7.68 0.99 28.33
N SER A 341 -7.93 1.98 27.52
CA SER A 341 -7.61 3.38 27.82
C SER A 341 -8.89 4.20 27.91
N ALA A 342 -8.89 5.22 28.73
CA ALA A 342 -9.97 6.18 28.82
C ALA A 342 -9.41 7.60 28.91
N ALA A 343 -9.90 8.49 28.04
CA ALA A 343 -9.56 9.90 28.03
C ALA A 343 -10.78 10.74 28.39
N ALA A 344 -10.59 11.76 29.23
CA ALA A 344 -11.65 12.70 29.58
C ALA A 344 -11.88 13.68 28.43
N VAL A 345 -13.14 13.91 28.07
CA VAL A 345 -13.54 14.94 27.12
C VAL A 345 -14.61 15.84 27.75
N ASP A 346 -14.60 17.09 27.36
CA ASP A 346 -15.56 18.06 27.87
C ASP A 346 -16.97 17.89 27.25
N THR A 347 -17.91 18.73 27.62
CA THR A 347 -19.30 18.70 27.10
C THR A 347 -19.39 19.05 25.60
N ASN A 348 -18.30 19.57 24.97
CA ASN A 348 -18.16 19.83 23.55
C ASN A 348 -17.26 18.78 22.84
N TYR A 349 -16.98 17.63 23.48
CA TYR A 349 -16.12 16.54 22.98
C TYR A 349 -14.68 16.99 22.69
N ILE A 350 -14.19 17.98 23.45
CA ILE A 350 -12.81 18.45 23.36
C ILE A 350 -11.97 17.75 24.42
N PRO A 351 -10.77 17.20 24.06
CA PRO A 351 -9.88 16.57 25.02
C PRO A 351 -9.57 17.50 26.19
N MET A 352 -9.53 16.95 27.38
CA MET A 352 -9.17 17.69 28.60
C MET A 352 -7.76 17.29 29.02
N ASP A 353 -6.93 18.30 29.35
CA ASP A 353 -5.54 18.11 29.77
C ASP A 353 -5.41 17.62 31.24
N GLU A 354 -6.51 17.50 31.96
CA GLU A 354 -6.51 17.11 33.38
C GLU A 354 -6.70 15.59 33.49
N ASP A 355 -5.89 14.96 34.35
CA ASP A 355 -6.10 13.56 34.76
C ASP A 355 -7.33 13.48 35.63
N TYR A 356 -8.37 12.79 35.19
CA TYR A 356 -9.54 12.49 35.95
C TYR A 356 -9.46 11.07 36.52
N ASP A 357 -9.75 10.93 37.82
CA ASP A 357 -9.96 9.62 38.43
C ASP A 357 -11.25 9.01 37.89
N TYR A 358 -11.17 7.79 37.40
CA TYR A 358 -12.29 7.00 36.90
C TYR A 358 -12.19 5.55 37.32
N ASP A 359 -13.34 4.93 37.50
CA ASP A 359 -13.47 3.50 37.72
C ASP A 359 -13.76 2.80 36.40
N LEU A 360 -13.11 1.65 36.16
CA LEU A 360 -13.38 0.77 35.01
C LEU A 360 -14.22 -0.40 35.47
N GLU A 361 -15.32 -0.68 34.74
CA GLU A 361 -16.15 -1.85 34.91
C GLU A 361 -16.30 -2.58 33.56
N ALA A 362 -16.20 -3.91 33.57
CA ALA A 362 -16.48 -4.75 32.42
C ALA A 362 -17.75 -5.58 32.66
N SER A 363 -18.61 -5.69 31.66
CA SER A 363 -19.82 -6.51 31.72
C SER A 363 -19.53 -8.01 31.87
N ASP A 364 -18.30 -8.43 31.47
CA ASP A 364 -17.81 -9.79 31.59
C ASP A 364 -16.28 -9.80 31.55
N GLY A 365 -15.63 -10.92 31.93
CA GLY A 365 -14.18 -11.02 32.02
C GLY A 365 -13.65 -10.55 33.37
N GLU A 366 -12.37 -10.40 33.47
CA GLU A 366 -11.66 -9.98 34.67
C GLU A 366 -10.77 -8.77 34.36
N LEU A 367 -10.98 -7.67 35.11
CA LEU A 367 -10.19 -6.46 35.03
C LEU A 367 -9.10 -6.45 36.12
N ASP A 368 -7.86 -6.27 35.72
CA ASP A 368 -6.73 -5.98 36.58
C ASP A 368 -6.12 -4.61 36.16
N GLY A 369 -6.49 -3.58 36.90
CA GLY A 369 -6.23 -2.19 36.49
C GLY A 369 -6.93 -1.86 35.17
N ASN A 370 -6.17 -1.59 34.13
CA ASN A 370 -6.66 -1.30 32.78
C ASN A 370 -6.56 -2.51 31.82
N ILE A 371 -6.20 -3.68 32.32
CA ILE A 371 -6.09 -4.89 31.50
C ILE A 371 -7.33 -5.76 31.70
N LEU A 372 -8.10 -5.91 30.63
CA LEU A 372 -9.22 -6.83 30.56
C LEU A 372 -8.74 -8.20 30.09
N THR A 373 -8.89 -9.24 30.91
CA THR A 373 -8.79 -10.64 30.48
C THR A 373 -10.17 -11.12 30.05
N THR A 374 -10.33 -11.43 28.76
CA THR A 374 -11.62 -11.84 28.21
C THR A 374 -11.99 -13.29 28.61
N PRO A 375 -13.28 -13.62 28.75
CA PRO A 375 -13.70 -14.98 29.10
C PRO A 375 -13.41 -15.96 27.96
N LYS A 376 -13.03 -17.19 28.29
CA LYS A 376 -12.74 -18.25 27.30
C LYS A 376 -13.96 -18.68 26.47
N ARG A 377 -15.18 -18.41 26.95
CA ARG A 377 -16.43 -18.71 26.23
C ARG A 377 -16.80 -17.70 25.15
N GLY A 378 -15.93 -16.64 24.97
CA GLY A 378 -16.21 -15.57 24.04
C GLY A 378 -17.41 -14.70 24.46
N GLY A 379 -17.75 -13.76 23.59
CA GLY A 379 -18.89 -12.87 23.74
C GLY A 379 -18.56 -11.40 23.49
N GLU A 380 -19.59 -10.59 23.55
CA GLU A 380 -19.50 -9.13 23.49
C GLU A 380 -19.37 -8.58 24.92
N ILE A 381 -18.33 -7.80 25.16
CA ILE A 381 -17.98 -7.27 26.47
C ILE A 381 -18.01 -5.75 26.39
N THR A 382 -18.88 -5.12 27.14
CA THR A 382 -18.89 -3.67 27.30
C THR A 382 -17.97 -3.30 28.45
N VAL A 383 -16.99 -2.43 28.19
CA VAL A 383 -16.14 -1.83 29.23
C VAL A 383 -16.52 -0.38 29.38
N THR A 384 -16.83 0.02 30.60
CA THR A 384 -17.30 1.38 30.95
C THR A 384 -16.31 2.02 31.90
N ALA A 385 -15.87 3.24 31.53
CA ALA A 385 -15.19 4.14 32.46
C ALA A 385 -16.18 5.14 33.03
N SER A 386 -16.17 5.34 34.33
CA SER A 386 -17.11 6.25 35.02
C SER A 386 -16.46 7.08 36.10
N SER A 387 -16.94 8.35 36.23
CA SER A 387 -16.61 9.24 37.34
C SER A 387 -17.86 10.05 37.73
N GLY A 388 -18.41 9.76 38.88
CA GLY A 388 -19.66 10.36 39.35
C GLY A 388 -20.85 9.99 38.46
N ARG A 389 -21.37 10.95 37.67
CA ARG A 389 -22.48 10.70 36.72
C ARG A 389 -22.02 10.69 35.26
N ARG A 390 -20.76 10.84 35.04
CA ARG A 390 -20.17 10.87 33.70
C ARG A 390 -19.57 9.54 33.41
N GLU A 391 -19.88 9.02 32.25
CA GLU A 391 -19.41 7.70 31.79
C GLU A 391 -19.08 7.73 30.30
N GLY A 392 -18.36 6.72 29.88
CA GLY A 392 -18.12 6.39 28.49
C GLY A 392 -17.84 4.90 28.38
N SER A 393 -18.07 4.30 27.24
CA SER A 393 -17.88 2.86 27.11
C SER A 393 -17.34 2.48 25.73
N THR A 394 -16.68 1.33 25.67
CA THR A 394 -16.27 0.64 24.45
C THR A 394 -16.72 -0.79 24.48
N THR A 395 -16.71 -1.45 23.31
CA THR A 395 -17.07 -2.85 23.18
C THR A 395 -15.89 -3.67 22.70
N VAL A 396 -15.59 -4.76 23.37
CA VAL A 396 -14.61 -5.78 23.01
C VAL A 396 -15.35 -7.05 22.58
N TYR A 397 -15.02 -7.55 21.40
CA TYR A 397 -15.56 -8.79 20.85
C TYR A 397 -14.57 -9.93 21.08
N ALA A 398 -14.81 -10.77 22.07
CA ALA A 398 -14.04 -11.97 22.34
C ALA A 398 -14.57 -13.13 21.48
N ILE A 399 -13.76 -13.59 20.56
CA ILE A 399 -14.14 -14.62 19.58
C ILE A 399 -13.69 -15.99 20.09
N GLU A 400 -14.64 -16.86 20.42
CA GLU A 400 -14.38 -18.23 20.86
C GLU A 400 -13.98 -19.14 19.67
N ASP A 401 -14.70 -19.02 18.56
CA ASP A 401 -14.50 -19.82 17.36
C ASP A 401 -13.99 -18.97 16.19
N PRO A 402 -12.68 -18.77 16.05
CA PRO A 402 -12.13 -18.07 14.90
C PRO A 402 -12.39 -18.88 13.61
N THR A 403 -12.38 -18.22 12.45
CA THR A 403 -12.53 -18.89 11.15
C THR A 403 -11.24 -19.52 10.68
N ASP A 404 -10.10 -18.94 11.06
CA ASP A 404 -8.76 -19.38 10.65
C ASP A 404 -7.78 -19.32 11.81
N VAL A 405 -6.87 -20.33 11.84
CA VAL A 405 -5.70 -20.37 12.73
C VAL A 405 -4.48 -20.73 11.89
N VAL A 406 -3.35 -20.06 12.11
CA VAL A 406 -2.11 -20.26 11.34
C VAL A 406 -0.93 -20.42 12.29
N ILE A 407 -0.12 -21.48 12.08
CA ILE A 407 1.18 -21.63 12.76
C ILE A 407 2.23 -20.80 12.04
N ARG A 408 3.04 -20.09 12.82
CA ARG A 408 4.11 -19.23 12.30
C ARG A 408 5.43 -19.53 13.02
N ASP A 409 6.53 -19.19 12.34
CA ASP A 409 7.84 -19.16 12.96
C ASP A 409 8.07 -17.84 13.75
N SER A 410 9.24 -17.73 14.38
CA SER A 410 9.64 -16.54 15.14
C SER A 410 9.78 -15.26 14.29
N SER A 411 9.83 -15.37 12.95
CA SER A 411 9.84 -14.24 12.02
C SER A 411 8.42 -13.77 11.63
N GLY A 412 7.39 -14.56 12.02
CA GLY A 412 6.00 -14.34 11.62
C GLY A 412 5.61 -15.00 10.30
N THR A 413 6.50 -15.81 9.69
CA THR A 413 6.20 -16.53 8.45
C THR A 413 5.32 -17.75 8.73
N ALA A 414 4.28 -17.93 7.93
CA ALA A 414 3.39 -19.09 8.06
C ALA A 414 4.13 -20.39 7.74
N LEU A 415 4.01 -21.37 8.62
CA LEU A 415 4.62 -22.68 8.48
C LEU A 415 3.61 -23.70 7.92
N THR A 416 4.06 -24.47 6.96
CA THR A 416 3.32 -25.63 6.43
C THR A 416 3.97 -26.95 6.82
N THR A 417 5.26 -26.92 7.21
CA THR A 417 6.04 -28.06 7.72
C THR A 417 7.07 -27.57 8.72
N LEU A 418 7.57 -28.46 9.56
CA LEU A 418 8.69 -28.16 10.47
C LEU A 418 9.72 -29.30 10.41
N ASN A 419 10.98 -28.91 10.22
CA ASN A 419 12.12 -29.82 10.36
C ASN A 419 12.96 -29.42 11.58
N ALA A 420 13.29 -30.35 12.44
CA ALA A 420 14.07 -30.10 13.64
C ALA A 420 15.11 -31.22 13.85
N ALA A 421 16.16 -30.92 14.59
CA ALA A 421 17.11 -31.96 15.05
C ALA A 421 16.80 -32.36 16.50
N THR A 422 17.03 -33.62 16.83
CA THR A 422 16.87 -34.10 18.21
C THR A 422 17.71 -33.25 19.19
N GLY A 423 17.07 -32.80 20.27
CA GLY A 423 17.68 -31.97 21.29
C GLY A 423 17.61 -30.46 21.02
N THR A 424 17.02 -30.03 19.90
CA THR A 424 16.81 -28.60 19.62
C THR A 424 15.42 -28.13 20.06
N THR A 425 15.31 -26.83 20.26
CA THR A 425 14.02 -26.16 20.52
C THR A 425 13.68 -25.20 19.37
N THR A 426 12.40 -25.09 19.04
CA THR A 426 11.88 -24.17 18.04
C THR A 426 10.71 -23.38 18.61
N GLN A 427 10.82 -22.06 18.63
CA GLN A 427 9.71 -21.20 19.03
C GLN A 427 8.73 -21.06 17.87
N LEU A 428 7.51 -21.52 18.10
CA LEU A 428 6.37 -21.34 17.23
C LEU A 428 5.45 -20.26 17.79
N ALA A 429 4.71 -19.62 16.91
CA ALA A 429 3.64 -18.70 17.25
C ALA A 429 2.35 -19.14 16.54
N ALA A 430 1.22 -18.71 17.07
CA ALA A 430 -0.08 -18.89 16.39
C ALA A 430 -0.75 -17.55 16.19
N THR A 431 -1.49 -17.41 15.10
CA THR A 431 -2.38 -16.28 14.85
C THR A 431 -3.77 -16.79 14.50
N ALA A 432 -4.79 -16.03 14.88
CA ALA A 432 -6.17 -16.33 14.57
C ALA A 432 -6.85 -15.19 13.82
N ALA A 433 -7.83 -15.52 12.99
CA ALA A 433 -8.67 -14.55 12.31
C ALA A 433 -10.15 -14.97 12.37
N TYR A 434 -11.04 -14.00 12.36
CA TYR A 434 -12.48 -14.20 12.27
C TYR A 434 -13.04 -13.41 11.10
N ASN A 435 -13.59 -14.11 10.10
CA ASN A 435 -14.10 -13.50 8.87
C ASN A 435 -13.09 -12.48 8.26
N HIS A 436 -11.82 -12.89 8.16
CA HIS A 436 -10.68 -12.09 7.68
C HIS A 436 -10.23 -10.93 8.60
N ILE A 437 -10.87 -10.75 9.76
CA ILE A 437 -10.39 -9.81 10.78
C ILE A 437 -9.33 -10.53 11.62
N SER A 438 -8.10 -9.99 11.64
CA SER A 438 -7.06 -10.50 12.54
C SER A 438 -7.45 -10.27 13.99
N LEU A 439 -7.37 -11.31 14.79
CA LEU A 439 -7.63 -11.23 16.22
C LEU A 439 -6.34 -10.94 16.98
N LYS A 440 -6.41 -10.07 17.98
CA LYS A 440 -5.37 -10.03 19.01
C LYS A 440 -5.49 -11.32 19.81
N ALA A 441 -4.38 -12.02 20.00
CA ALA A 441 -4.38 -13.32 20.67
C ALA A 441 -3.12 -13.46 21.53
N ASP A 442 -3.32 -13.81 22.79
CA ASP A 442 -2.22 -14.21 23.66
C ASP A 442 -1.83 -15.67 23.40
N PRO A 443 -0.56 -16.05 23.58
CA PRO A 443 -0.12 -17.44 23.38
C PRO A 443 -0.96 -18.47 24.14
N GLU A 444 -1.37 -18.16 25.34
CA GLU A 444 -2.14 -19.03 26.24
C GLU A 444 -3.61 -19.22 25.82
N ALA A 445 -4.08 -18.42 24.84
CA ALA A 445 -5.41 -18.59 24.26
C ALA A 445 -5.46 -19.74 23.24
N PHE A 446 -4.30 -20.26 22.82
CA PHE A 446 -4.19 -21.40 21.92
C PHE A 446 -3.93 -22.69 22.69
N THR A 447 -4.36 -23.80 22.11
CA THR A 447 -4.03 -25.14 22.61
C THR A 447 -3.12 -25.83 21.60
N TRP A 448 -1.95 -26.29 22.07
CA TRP A 448 -0.95 -26.97 21.27
C TRP A 448 -0.91 -28.47 21.57
N GLU A 449 -0.78 -29.26 20.52
CA GLU A 449 -0.66 -30.72 20.62
C GLU A 449 0.44 -31.23 19.69
N VAL A 450 1.20 -32.24 20.14
CA VAL A 450 2.16 -32.98 19.31
C VAL A 450 1.74 -34.42 19.22
N THR A 451 1.77 -34.98 18.03
CA THR A 451 1.60 -36.42 17.82
C THR A 451 2.90 -37.05 17.26
N GLY A 452 3.05 -38.39 17.49
CA GLY A 452 4.26 -39.12 17.07
C GLY A 452 5.42 -38.84 18.02
N ASP A 453 5.84 -39.67 18.87
CA ASP A 453 6.86 -39.58 19.95
C ASP A 453 8.15 -38.78 19.61
N ILE A 454 8.00 -37.62 18.96
CA ILE A 454 9.05 -36.77 18.41
C ILE A 454 9.47 -35.63 19.36
N GLY A 455 8.66 -35.32 20.34
CA GLY A 455 8.92 -34.20 21.25
C GLY A 455 7.67 -33.69 21.97
N THR A 456 7.79 -32.50 22.54
CA THR A 456 6.71 -31.80 23.25
C THR A 456 6.63 -30.34 22.80
N VAL A 457 5.44 -29.77 22.87
CA VAL A 457 5.23 -28.32 22.72
C VAL A 457 4.60 -27.79 24.00
N ASP A 458 5.05 -26.65 24.49
CA ASP A 458 4.44 -26.01 25.66
C ASP A 458 3.29 -25.06 25.28
N GLU A 459 2.64 -24.48 26.30
CA GLU A 459 1.51 -23.56 26.10
C GLU A 459 1.88 -22.26 25.39
N HIS A 460 3.18 -21.91 25.33
CA HIS A 460 3.69 -20.77 24.62
C HIS A 460 4.19 -21.11 23.20
N GLY A 461 4.02 -22.35 22.76
CA GLY A 461 4.43 -22.79 21.43
C GLY A 461 5.91 -23.14 21.29
N LEU A 462 6.66 -23.33 22.40
CA LEU A 462 8.03 -23.79 22.35
C LEU A 462 8.06 -25.31 22.10
N PHE A 463 8.37 -25.71 20.87
CA PHE A 463 8.56 -27.10 20.51
C PHE A 463 9.96 -27.59 20.91
N THR A 464 10.05 -28.68 21.66
CA THR A 464 11.30 -29.37 22.03
C THR A 464 11.35 -30.74 21.36
N ALA A 465 12.28 -30.90 20.42
CA ALA A 465 12.48 -32.13 19.67
C ALA A 465 13.22 -33.17 20.54
N ALA A 466 12.58 -34.31 20.87
CA ALA A 466 13.09 -35.28 21.80
C ALA A 466 13.69 -36.55 21.13
N ALA A 467 13.05 -37.03 20.05
CA ALA A 467 13.47 -38.27 19.39
C ALA A 467 13.30 -38.17 17.89
N PRO A 468 14.13 -38.85 17.07
CA PRO A 468 13.99 -38.89 15.63
C PRO A 468 12.69 -39.58 15.24
N GLY A 469 11.98 -39.04 14.25
CA GLY A 469 10.73 -39.57 13.76
C GLY A 469 9.92 -38.54 13.00
N THR A 470 8.70 -38.91 12.64
CA THR A 470 7.74 -38.03 12.01
C THR A 470 6.50 -37.91 12.88
N GLY A 471 5.90 -36.73 12.90
CA GLY A 471 4.71 -36.45 13.69
C GLY A 471 3.98 -35.23 13.14
N THR A 472 3.09 -34.69 13.95
CA THR A 472 2.41 -33.43 13.61
C THR A 472 2.38 -32.52 14.82
N ILE A 473 2.49 -31.22 14.61
CA ILE A 473 2.13 -30.21 15.58
C ILE A 473 0.78 -29.64 15.15
N THR A 474 -0.15 -29.61 16.09
CA THR A 474 -1.49 -29.03 15.90
C THR A 474 -1.66 -27.88 16.85
N VAL A 475 -2.15 -26.76 16.36
CA VAL A 475 -2.65 -25.65 17.19
C VAL A 475 -4.15 -25.51 16.98
N SER A 476 -4.88 -25.22 18.03
CA SER A 476 -6.32 -25.02 18.00
C SER A 476 -6.75 -23.82 18.84
N ALA A 477 -7.83 -23.17 18.41
CA ALA A 477 -8.60 -22.17 19.16
C ALA A 477 -10.07 -22.40 18.88
N GLY A 478 -10.87 -22.63 19.91
CA GLY A 478 -12.25 -23.07 19.73
C GLY A 478 -12.34 -24.31 18.83
N ARG A 479 -13.12 -24.22 17.76
CA ARG A 479 -13.30 -25.31 16.77
C ARG A 479 -12.28 -25.23 15.62
N ALA A 480 -11.61 -24.08 15.42
CA ALA A 480 -10.60 -23.94 14.39
C ALA A 480 -9.30 -24.65 14.79
N ARG A 481 -8.69 -25.34 13.85
CA ARG A 481 -7.41 -26.03 14.05
C ARG A 481 -6.60 -26.09 12.78
N VAL A 482 -5.29 -26.04 12.93
CA VAL A 482 -4.34 -26.29 11.85
C VAL A 482 -3.26 -27.25 12.34
N SER A 483 -2.81 -28.15 11.46
CA SER A 483 -1.75 -29.11 11.75
C SER A 483 -0.67 -29.01 10.69
N ILE A 484 0.59 -29.05 11.13
CA ILE A 484 1.75 -29.12 10.24
C ILE A 484 2.50 -30.44 10.49
N PRO A 485 2.98 -31.12 9.44
CA PRO A 485 3.89 -32.26 9.59
C PRO A 485 5.23 -31.80 10.14
N VAL A 486 5.78 -32.62 11.02
CA VAL A 486 7.08 -32.39 11.66
C VAL A 486 7.97 -33.59 11.42
N THR A 487 9.21 -33.35 10.99
CA THR A 487 10.26 -34.33 10.89
C THR A 487 11.36 -33.99 11.87
N VAL A 488 11.64 -34.87 12.83
CA VAL A 488 12.79 -34.77 13.72
C VAL A 488 13.85 -35.76 13.27
N SER A 489 15.02 -35.24 12.93
CA SER A 489 16.17 -36.03 12.55
C SER A 489 17.08 -36.27 13.77
N SER A 490 17.82 -37.41 13.77
CA SER A 490 18.87 -37.63 14.78
C SER A 490 19.93 -36.54 14.70
N SER A 491 20.42 -36.04 15.83
CA SER A 491 21.52 -35.09 15.86
C SER A 491 22.70 -35.70 15.11
N GLY A 492 23.03 -35.14 13.94
CA GLY A 492 24.14 -35.58 13.10
C GLY A 492 23.80 -35.84 11.64
N THR A 493 22.53 -35.77 11.22
CA THR A 493 22.15 -35.85 9.82
C THR A 493 21.21 -34.71 9.45
N VAL A 494 21.77 -33.66 8.91
CA VAL A 494 20.99 -32.66 8.17
C VAL A 494 20.58 -33.33 6.86
N SER A 495 19.28 -33.53 6.69
CA SER A 495 18.72 -34.09 5.49
C SER A 495 18.45 -33.01 4.46
N ALA A 496 18.91 -33.29 3.25
CA ALA A 496 18.41 -32.85 1.95
C ALA A 496 18.29 -31.35 1.68
N GLY A 497 19.18 -30.85 1.03
CA GLY A 497 19.37 -29.51 0.50
C GLY A 497 20.76 -29.06 0.83
N GLY A 498 21.69 -29.69 1.05
CA GLY A 498 23.14 -29.52 1.27
C GLY A 498 23.71 -28.09 1.40
N VAL A 499 22.87 -27.05 1.25
CA VAL A 499 23.30 -25.64 1.29
C VAL A 499 22.50 -24.87 2.33
N MET A 500 23.19 -24.03 3.10
CA MET A 500 22.59 -22.98 3.95
C MET A 500 23.17 -21.64 3.56
N GLU A 501 22.32 -20.65 3.29
CA GLU A 501 22.76 -19.27 3.17
C GLU A 501 23.10 -18.75 4.56
N VAL A 502 24.36 -18.38 4.78
CA VAL A 502 24.85 -17.85 6.05
C VAL A 502 24.70 -16.34 6.10
N GLU A 503 25.11 -15.66 5.02
CA GLU A 503 24.97 -14.22 4.89
C GLU A 503 25.05 -13.82 3.41
N SER A 504 24.03 -13.13 2.92
CA SER A 504 23.97 -12.64 1.53
C SER A 504 24.36 -11.17 1.37
N PHE A 505 24.34 -10.38 2.46
CA PHE A 505 24.56 -8.93 2.50
C PHE A 505 23.53 -8.09 1.72
N GLU A 506 22.38 -8.68 1.35
CA GLU A 506 21.31 -8.01 0.59
C GLU A 506 20.44 -7.10 1.46
N GLY A 507 20.44 -7.33 2.78
CA GLY A 507 19.62 -6.60 3.74
C GLY A 507 20.23 -5.26 4.18
N SER A 508 19.44 -4.52 4.94
CA SER A 508 19.93 -3.30 5.63
C SER A 508 20.73 -3.63 6.90
N THR A 509 20.84 -4.90 7.28
CA THR A 509 21.56 -5.38 8.45
C THR A 509 22.32 -6.67 8.11
N THR A 510 23.39 -6.96 8.82
CA THR A 510 24.23 -8.14 8.63
C THR A 510 24.44 -8.88 9.94
N ILE A 511 24.80 -10.19 9.86
CA ILE A 511 25.22 -10.98 11.03
C ILE A 511 26.46 -10.40 11.70
N PHE A 512 27.32 -9.66 11.00
CA PHE A 512 28.55 -9.06 11.50
C PHE A 512 28.31 -7.75 12.27
N ARG A 513 27.34 -7.73 13.20
CA ARG A 513 27.12 -6.58 14.10
C ARG A 513 28.13 -6.59 15.23
N GLY A 514 29.03 -5.61 15.27
CA GLY A 514 30.07 -5.59 16.25
C GLY A 514 30.90 -4.31 16.25
N SER A 515 32.14 -4.44 16.63
CA SER A 515 33.14 -3.38 16.62
C SER A 515 34.50 -3.90 16.18
N GLY A 516 35.23 -3.07 15.46
CA GLY A 516 36.54 -3.36 14.98
C GLY A 516 37.66 -2.86 15.89
N SER A 517 38.79 -3.58 15.87
CA SER A 517 40.10 -3.11 16.30
C SER A 517 40.97 -2.95 15.04
N ASN A 518 41.14 -1.71 14.59
CA ASN A 518 41.84 -1.38 13.34
C ASN A 518 41.20 -1.98 12.08
N MET A 519 39.90 -2.26 12.15
CA MET A 519 39.07 -2.75 11.05
C MET A 519 37.70 -2.08 11.11
N ASP A 520 37.25 -1.56 9.98
CA ASP A 520 35.93 -1.02 9.79
C ASP A 520 35.15 -1.93 8.84
N PHE A 521 33.88 -2.21 9.21
CA PHE A 521 32.98 -3.03 8.45
C PHE A 521 31.74 -2.22 8.09
N SER A 522 31.33 -2.26 6.81
CA SER A 522 30.13 -1.61 6.34
C SER A 522 29.46 -2.38 5.19
N LEU A 523 28.13 -2.25 5.04
CA LEU A 523 27.45 -2.74 3.85
C LEU A 523 27.74 -1.82 2.66
N ASN A 524 27.94 -2.42 1.49
CA ASN A 524 28.29 -1.77 0.25
C ASN A 524 27.31 -2.16 -0.86
N HIS A 525 26.87 -1.18 -1.65
CA HIS A 525 25.93 -1.36 -2.76
C HIS A 525 26.48 -0.86 -4.11
N SER A 526 27.80 -0.69 -4.20
CA SER A 526 28.44 -0.29 -5.46
C SER A 526 28.53 -1.48 -6.41
N ALA A 527 27.93 -1.37 -7.58
CA ALA A 527 27.89 -2.45 -8.59
C ALA A 527 29.27 -3.01 -8.97
N ASP A 528 30.34 -2.20 -8.89
CA ASP A 528 31.70 -2.64 -9.22
C ASP A 528 32.31 -3.58 -8.17
N THR A 529 31.76 -3.58 -6.96
CA THR A 529 32.27 -4.32 -5.80
C THR A 529 31.20 -5.16 -5.12
N VAL A 530 30.12 -5.49 -5.84
CA VAL A 530 29.13 -6.52 -5.53
C VAL A 530 29.31 -7.68 -6.50
N ARG A 531 29.37 -8.90 -5.98
CA ARG A 531 29.51 -10.10 -6.81
C ARG A 531 28.16 -10.73 -7.13
N MET A 532 27.29 -10.77 -6.12
CA MET A 532 25.98 -11.40 -6.17
C MET A 532 24.91 -10.44 -5.64
N GLY A 533 23.76 -10.34 -6.31
CA GLY A 533 22.69 -9.48 -5.84
C GLY A 533 22.97 -7.98 -5.96
N SER A 534 22.71 -7.26 -4.90
CA SER A 534 22.79 -5.80 -4.81
C SER A 534 23.64 -5.29 -3.63
N GLY A 535 24.15 -6.19 -2.80
CA GLY A 535 24.91 -5.90 -1.60
C GLY A 535 26.16 -6.74 -1.43
N SER A 536 27.17 -6.20 -0.74
CA SER A 536 28.37 -6.90 -0.26
C SER A 536 28.86 -6.29 1.03
N ALA A 537 29.76 -6.96 1.75
CA ALA A 537 30.49 -6.38 2.87
C ALA A 537 31.72 -5.65 2.35
N LYS A 538 31.93 -4.41 2.78
CA LYS A 538 33.18 -3.67 2.64
C LYS A 538 33.94 -3.75 3.97
N VAL A 539 35.21 -4.16 3.91
CA VAL A 539 36.10 -4.28 5.06
C VAL A 539 37.34 -3.45 4.80
N ASP A 540 37.46 -2.34 5.49
CA ASP A 540 38.66 -1.51 5.52
C ASP A 540 39.50 -1.92 6.73
N TYR A 541 40.81 -2.23 6.55
CA TYR A 541 41.66 -2.67 7.62
C TYR A 541 43.02 -1.95 7.65
N THR A 542 43.61 -1.81 8.85
CA THR A 542 44.96 -1.33 9.04
C THR A 542 45.63 -2.27 10.03
N LEU A 543 46.70 -2.94 9.60
CA LEU A 543 47.45 -3.85 10.44
C LEU A 543 48.30 -3.08 11.43
N THR A 544 48.13 -3.42 12.71
CA THR A 544 48.96 -2.87 13.79
C THR A 544 49.57 -3.99 14.60
N GLU A 545 50.72 -3.75 15.19
CA GLU A 545 51.38 -4.73 16.06
C GLU A 545 50.54 -4.94 17.32
N THR A 546 50.13 -6.18 17.56
CA THR A 546 49.24 -6.55 18.67
C THR A 546 49.93 -7.55 19.62
N GLY A 547 49.89 -7.23 20.92
CA GLY A 547 50.22 -8.15 22.01
C GLY A 547 51.67 -8.20 22.46
N ALA A 548 51.96 -9.03 23.51
CA ALA A 548 53.27 -9.20 24.12
C ALA A 548 54.25 -10.01 23.25
N SER A 549 53.86 -10.48 22.11
CA SER A 549 54.70 -11.20 21.15
C SER A 549 55.07 -10.22 20.05
N GLN A 550 56.33 -9.79 20.02
CA GLN A 550 56.86 -8.95 18.93
C GLN A 550 56.61 -9.62 17.57
N GLY A 551 55.94 -8.92 16.67
CA GLY A 551 55.78 -9.33 15.29
C GLY A 551 54.37 -9.83 14.86
N ALA A 552 53.36 -9.81 15.72
CA ALA A 552 52.00 -10.10 15.30
C ALA A 552 51.29 -8.83 14.83
N TYR A 553 51.01 -8.76 13.54
CA TYR A 553 50.27 -7.65 12.93
C TYR A 553 48.88 -8.11 12.55
N THR A 554 47.84 -7.58 13.22
CA THR A 554 46.43 -7.96 12.99
C THR A 554 45.50 -6.76 12.99
N ALA A 555 44.38 -6.92 12.28
CA ALA A 555 43.19 -6.12 12.38
C ALA A 555 41.98 -7.05 12.55
N GLU A 556 41.03 -6.71 13.42
CA GLU A 556 39.93 -7.60 13.75
C GLU A 556 38.60 -6.85 13.80
N TRP A 557 37.55 -7.53 13.38
CA TRP A 557 36.18 -7.16 13.63
C TRP A 557 35.50 -8.28 14.42
N ARG A 558 34.93 -7.94 15.57
CA ARG A 558 34.26 -8.92 16.44
C ARG A 558 32.80 -8.59 16.61
N ALA A 559 31.94 -9.59 16.44
CA ALA A 559 30.52 -9.45 16.75
C ALA A 559 30.34 -9.16 18.24
N SER A 560 29.45 -8.21 18.58
CA SER A 560 29.13 -7.83 19.96
C SER A 560 28.37 -8.89 20.74
N LYS A 561 27.75 -9.83 20.01
CA LYS A 561 27.11 -11.07 20.50
C LYS A 561 27.36 -12.17 19.47
N SER A 562 27.15 -13.43 19.87
CA SER A 562 27.07 -14.56 18.95
C SER A 562 26.16 -14.19 17.75
N THR A 563 26.58 -14.54 16.54
CA THR A 563 25.77 -14.30 15.34
C THR A 563 24.50 -15.14 15.34
N GLY A 564 24.44 -16.18 16.21
CA GLY A 564 23.36 -17.16 16.26
C GLY A 564 23.37 -18.16 15.11
N ILE A 565 24.38 -18.11 14.22
CA ILE A 565 24.48 -19.03 13.09
C ILE A 565 25.52 -20.10 13.39
N ASP A 566 25.04 -21.28 13.69
CA ASP A 566 25.84 -22.47 13.93
C ASP A 566 25.99 -23.28 12.63
N CYS A 567 27.23 -23.36 12.15
CA CYS A 567 27.58 -24.12 10.95
C CYS A 567 28.14 -25.50 11.29
N SER A 568 28.02 -26.00 12.53
CA SER A 568 28.64 -27.25 13.02
C SER A 568 28.23 -28.48 12.24
N THR A 569 27.07 -28.48 11.61
CA THR A 569 26.55 -29.61 10.82
C THR A 569 27.02 -29.63 9.35
N TYR A 570 27.71 -28.58 8.93
CA TYR A 570 28.25 -28.45 7.59
C TYR A 570 29.74 -28.80 7.55
N THR A 571 30.24 -29.15 6.37
CA THR A 571 31.65 -29.55 6.18
C THR A 571 32.51 -28.45 5.57
N ALA A 572 31.91 -27.48 4.89
CA ALA A 572 32.61 -26.35 4.31
C ALA A 572 31.77 -25.09 4.26
N LEU A 573 32.45 -23.92 4.27
CA LEU A 573 31.92 -22.64 3.89
C LEU A 573 32.42 -22.24 2.50
N HIS A 574 31.56 -21.60 1.72
CA HIS A 574 31.89 -20.99 0.45
C HIS A 574 31.55 -19.52 0.50
N LEU A 575 32.48 -18.66 0.09
CA LEU A 575 32.27 -17.21 0.06
C LEU A 575 33.02 -16.56 -1.10
N TRP A 576 32.53 -15.44 -1.57
CA TRP A 576 33.23 -14.62 -2.52
C TRP A 576 34.07 -13.59 -1.79
N VAL A 577 35.35 -13.47 -2.16
CA VAL A 577 36.28 -12.48 -1.62
C VAL A 577 36.87 -11.65 -2.75
N TYR A 578 36.76 -10.34 -2.65
CA TYR A 578 37.48 -9.39 -3.50
C TYR A 578 38.76 -9.00 -2.83
N GLY A 579 39.87 -9.56 -3.31
CA GLY A 579 41.19 -9.34 -2.76
C GLY A 579 41.80 -8.02 -3.20
N ASP A 580 42.69 -7.47 -2.39
CA ASP A 580 43.41 -6.22 -2.59
C ASP A 580 44.86 -6.38 -3.07
N GLY A 581 45.30 -7.63 -3.26
CA GLY A 581 46.68 -7.98 -3.69
C GLY A 581 47.75 -7.74 -2.60
N SER A 582 47.34 -7.61 -1.34
CA SER A 582 48.28 -7.33 -0.23
C SER A 582 49.15 -8.51 0.21
N GLY A 583 48.69 -9.76 -0.10
CA GLY A 583 49.31 -10.98 0.42
C GLY A 583 48.99 -11.25 1.90
N ASN A 584 48.26 -10.41 2.59
CA ASN A 584 47.79 -10.66 3.94
C ASN A 584 46.84 -11.86 4.05
N ILE A 585 46.56 -12.35 5.23
CA ILE A 585 45.71 -13.51 5.44
C ILE A 585 44.35 -13.05 5.96
N LEU A 586 43.26 -13.36 5.23
CA LEU A 586 41.91 -13.24 5.72
C LEU A 586 41.54 -14.51 6.50
N SER A 587 40.96 -14.32 7.69
CA SER A 587 40.47 -15.39 8.58
C SER A 587 39.08 -15.08 9.12
N LEU A 588 38.29 -16.11 9.41
CA LEU A 588 37.07 -16.04 10.21
C LEU A 588 37.44 -16.29 11.69
N LEU A 589 36.91 -15.48 12.58
CA LEU A 589 36.87 -15.74 14.01
C LEU A 589 35.60 -16.53 14.34
N TYR A 590 35.73 -17.61 15.11
CA TYR A 590 34.64 -18.47 15.51
C TYR A 590 34.71 -18.93 16.95
N ASN A 591 33.56 -19.33 17.50
CA ASN A 591 33.43 -19.99 18.79
C ASN A 591 33.34 -21.50 18.54
N ASP A 592 34.16 -22.28 19.24
CA ASP A 592 34.22 -23.73 19.18
C ASP A 592 33.49 -24.43 20.36
N GLY A 593 32.68 -23.67 21.11
CA GLY A 593 32.01 -24.14 22.32
C GLY A 593 32.85 -24.12 23.58
N ALA A 594 34.13 -23.75 23.47
CA ALA A 594 35.06 -23.56 24.60
C ALA A 594 35.20 -22.06 24.94
N ALA A 595 35.94 -21.76 26.00
CA ALA A 595 36.21 -20.39 26.38
C ALA A 595 37.21 -19.73 25.42
N GLY A 596 36.80 -18.80 24.58
CA GLY A 596 37.63 -17.99 23.68
C GLY A 596 37.30 -18.13 22.23
N TYR A 597 37.91 -17.26 21.40
CA TYR A 597 37.77 -17.29 19.96
C TYR A 597 38.87 -18.07 19.30
N GLN A 598 38.51 -18.83 18.28
CA GLN A 598 39.45 -19.50 17.39
C GLN A 598 39.49 -18.72 16.06
N SER A 599 40.57 -18.89 15.30
CA SER A 599 40.75 -18.30 13.98
C SER A 599 40.87 -19.40 12.94
N LEU A 600 40.03 -19.32 11.89
CA LEU A 600 40.07 -20.21 10.75
C LEU A 600 40.52 -19.44 9.52
N GLN A 601 41.64 -19.81 8.93
CA GLN A 601 42.15 -19.18 7.72
C GLN A 601 41.16 -19.37 6.56
N VAL A 602 40.78 -18.29 5.91
CA VAL A 602 39.94 -18.28 4.71
C VAL A 602 40.83 -18.33 3.47
N THR A 603 41.64 -17.32 3.24
CA THR A 603 42.51 -17.24 2.05
C THR A 603 43.62 -16.20 2.23
N PRO A 604 44.80 -16.40 1.60
CA PRO A 604 45.71 -15.28 1.34
C PRO A 604 45.08 -14.28 0.38
N LEU A 605 45.30 -12.99 0.60
CA LEU A 605 44.84 -11.87 -0.21
C LEU A 605 45.90 -11.51 -1.29
N ASP A 606 46.48 -12.54 -1.95
CA ASP A 606 47.52 -12.42 -2.96
C ASP A 606 46.95 -12.20 -4.39
N PHE A 607 45.68 -11.87 -4.49
CA PHE A 607 44.96 -11.62 -5.73
C PHE A 607 44.22 -10.30 -5.66
N THR A 608 43.83 -9.76 -6.83
CA THR A 608 42.91 -8.62 -7.00
C THR A 608 41.66 -9.06 -7.73
N GLY A 609 40.50 -8.51 -7.32
CA GLY A 609 39.20 -8.91 -7.89
C GLY A 609 38.56 -10.07 -7.15
N TRP A 610 37.42 -10.53 -7.68
CA TRP A 610 36.59 -11.56 -7.07
C TRP A 610 37.16 -12.96 -7.24
N LYS A 611 37.20 -13.74 -6.14
CA LYS A 611 37.56 -15.15 -6.10
C LYS A 611 36.62 -15.90 -5.17
N GLN A 612 36.04 -17.00 -5.63
CA GLN A 612 35.31 -17.92 -4.77
C GLN A 612 36.30 -18.73 -3.91
N VAL A 613 36.06 -18.74 -2.63
CA VAL A 613 36.91 -19.46 -1.67
C VAL A 613 36.08 -20.53 -0.96
N THR A 614 36.64 -21.73 -0.83
CA THR A 614 36.09 -22.84 -0.05
C THR A 614 36.95 -23.06 1.18
N VAL A 615 36.32 -23.07 2.34
CA VAL A 615 36.98 -23.28 3.65
C VAL A 615 36.39 -24.52 4.29
N THR A 616 37.23 -25.51 4.56
CA THR A 616 36.79 -26.72 5.28
C THR A 616 36.60 -26.39 6.76
N LEU A 617 35.42 -26.76 7.28
CA LEU A 617 35.10 -26.55 8.70
C LEU A 617 35.75 -27.62 9.60
N PRO A 618 36.08 -27.29 10.88
CA PRO A 618 36.86 -28.17 11.74
C PRO A 618 36.08 -29.37 12.29
N GLY A 619 34.82 -29.56 11.95
CA GLY A 619 33.99 -30.71 12.36
C GLY A 619 33.58 -30.71 13.83
N ALA A 620 33.72 -29.58 14.51
CA ALA A 620 33.28 -29.32 15.88
C ALA A 620 32.27 -28.14 15.87
N HIS A 621 31.87 -27.71 17.06
CA HIS A 621 31.03 -26.52 17.16
C HIS A 621 31.69 -25.32 16.43
N PHE A 622 30.99 -24.72 15.49
CA PHE A 622 31.48 -23.64 14.65
C PHE A 622 30.41 -22.53 14.51
N GLU A 623 30.58 -21.50 15.30
CA GLU A 623 29.73 -20.33 15.29
C GLU A 623 30.56 -19.10 14.92
N ILE A 624 30.22 -18.43 13.82
CA ILE A 624 30.96 -17.28 13.31
C ILE A 624 30.87 -16.12 14.31
N GLN A 625 32.00 -15.53 14.67
CA GLN A 625 32.11 -14.44 15.64
C GLN A 625 32.76 -13.18 15.08
N GLY A 626 33.37 -13.25 13.91
CA GLY A 626 33.99 -12.06 13.31
C GLY A 626 34.96 -12.35 12.18
N LEU A 627 35.75 -11.34 11.87
CA LEU A 627 36.75 -11.35 10.80
C LEU A 627 38.10 -10.92 11.38
N GLN A 628 39.17 -11.44 10.80
CA GLN A 628 40.54 -11.02 11.09
C GLN A 628 41.34 -10.93 9.79
N VAL A 629 42.14 -9.89 9.66
CA VAL A 629 43.20 -9.83 8.65
C VAL A 629 44.53 -9.80 9.39
N SER A 630 45.47 -10.64 8.99
CA SER A 630 46.80 -10.72 9.60
C SER A 630 47.91 -10.71 8.55
N ALA A 631 49.11 -10.28 8.95
CA ALA A 631 50.29 -10.40 8.12
C ALA A 631 50.74 -11.85 7.99
N THR A 632 51.44 -12.22 6.92
CA THR A 632 52.06 -13.53 6.73
C THR A 632 53.27 -13.67 7.61
N THR A 633 53.43 -14.82 8.24
CA THR A 633 54.65 -15.14 9.01
C THR A 633 55.44 -16.19 8.25
N ALA A 634 56.69 -15.88 7.92
CA ALA A 634 57.57 -16.87 7.29
C ALA A 634 58.01 -18.00 8.30
N ALA A 635 58.46 -19.13 7.75
CA ALA A 635 58.83 -20.30 8.55
C ALA A 635 59.99 -20.05 9.53
N ASP A 636 60.76 -18.99 9.35
CA ASP A 636 61.83 -18.52 10.23
C ASP A 636 61.34 -17.55 11.33
N GLY A 637 60.03 -17.32 11.42
CA GLY A 637 59.40 -16.39 12.35
C GLY A 637 59.45 -14.93 11.96
N THR A 638 59.99 -14.57 10.78
CA THR A 638 59.94 -13.22 10.28
C THR A 638 58.53 -12.91 9.78
N VAL A 639 57.97 -11.81 10.29
CA VAL A 639 56.69 -11.30 9.79
C VAL A 639 56.94 -10.56 8.49
N SER A 640 56.44 -11.09 7.40
CA SER A 640 56.38 -10.39 6.14
C SER A 640 55.11 -9.57 6.13
N VAL A 641 55.18 -8.36 6.65
CA VAL A 641 54.19 -7.35 6.35
C VAL A 641 54.41 -7.03 4.90
N GLY A 642 53.53 -7.40 4.01
CA GLY A 642 53.59 -7.02 2.59
C GLY A 642 53.68 -5.49 2.45
N ASP A 643 53.92 -4.97 1.27
CA ASP A 643 54.02 -3.52 1.00
C ASP A 643 52.77 -2.73 1.42
N LYS A 644 51.74 -3.38 1.89
CA LYS A 644 50.46 -2.79 2.31
C LYS A 644 50.10 -3.13 3.74
N LEU A 645 50.32 -2.18 4.67
CA LEU A 645 49.83 -2.26 6.05
C LEU A 645 48.31 -2.01 6.14
N SER A 646 47.68 -1.45 5.11
CA SER A 646 46.23 -1.17 5.07
C SER A 646 45.67 -1.53 3.72
N GLY A 647 44.43 -1.93 3.70
CA GLY A 647 43.72 -2.32 2.48
C GLY A 647 42.21 -2.30 2.63
N THR A 648 41.54 -2.48 1.50
CA THR A 648 40.12 -2.66 1.42
C THR A 648 39.81 -3.96 0.68
N ILE A 649 39.03 -4.81 1.31
CA ILE A 649 38.54 -6.04 0.70
C ILE A 649 37.00 -6.03 0.72
N TYR A 650 36.38 -6.87 -0.11
CA TYR A 650 34.94 -7.07 -0.05
C TYR A 650 34.66 -8.57 0.11
N ILE A 651 33.59 -8.86 0.86
CA ILE A 651 33.11 -10.23 1.07
C ILE A 651 31.65 -10.25 0.61
N ASP A 652 31.30 -11.31 -0.09
CA ASP A 652 29.96 -11.45 -0.60
C ASP A 652 29.51 -12.91 -0.52
N HIS A 653 28.22 -13.09 -0.26
CA HIS A 653 27.48 -14.34 -0.33
C HIS A 653 28.18 -15.54 0.34
N ILE A 654 27.98 -15.67 1.66
CA ILE A 654 28.54 -16.76 2.46
C ILE A 654 27.52 -17.90 2.54
N THR A 655 27.89 -19.09 2.07
CA THR A 655 27.07 -20.31 2.17
C THR A 655 27.83 -21.42 2.88
N ALA A 656 27.09 -22.31 3.53
CA ALA A 656 27.63 -23.53 4.14
C ALA A 656 27.08 -24.77 3.41
N THR A 657 27.95 -25.78 3.11
CA THR A 657 27.54 -27.00 2.45
C THR A 657 27.92 -28.25 3.23
N ALA A 658 27.04 -29.24 3.21
CA ALA A 658 27.31 -30.57 3.77
C ALA A 658 28.18 -31.44 2.83
N SER A 659 28.10 -31.18 1.49
CA SER A 659 28.90 -31.93 0.49
C SER A 659 30.36 -31.51 0.43
N GLY A 660 30.70 -30.36 0.96
CA GLY A 660 32.06 -29.78 0.87
C GLY A 660 32.39 -29.17 -0.51
N THR A 661 31.47 -29.18 -1.45
CA THR A 661 31.61 -28.57 -2.78
C THR A 661 30.61 -27.46 -2.97
N PRO A 662 30.99 -26.35 -3.64
CA PRO A 662 30.04 -25.28 -3.93
C PRO A 662 29.02 -25.76 -4.96
N ASP A 663 27.77 -25.29 -4.78
CA ASP A 663 26.77 -25.48 -5.80
C ASP A 663 26.92 -24.41 -6.90
N ASN A 664 27.09 -24.84 -8.13
CA ASN A 664 27.24 -23.99 -9.30
C ASN A 664 26.16 -24.31 -10.37
N ALA A 665 25.16 -25.10 -10.02
CA ALA A 665 24.02 -25.40 -10.88
C ALA A 665 22.94 -24.34 -10.72
N ALA A 666 22.33 -23.92 -11.82
CA ALA A 666 21.23 -22.95 -11.76
C ALA A 666 19.90 -23.68 -11.56
N PRO A 667 18.93 -23.09 -10.85
CA PRO A 667 17.59 -23.64 -10.74
C PRO A 667 16.94 -23.86 -12.12
N VAL A 668 16.19 -24.92 -12.23
CA VAL A 668 15.40 -25.23 -13.43
C VAL A 668 14.03 -24.57 -13.27
N VAL A 669 13.71 -23.69 -14.22
CA VAL A 669 12.39 -23.04 -14.34
C VAL A 669 11.68 -23.60 -15.57
N SER A 670 10.56 -24.26 -15.38
CA SER A 670 9.75 -24.82 -16.47
C SER A 670 8.39 -24.13 -16.48
N ALA A 671 8.17 -23.28 -17.49
CA ALA A 671 7.00 -22.41 -17.55
C ALA A 671 6.16 -22.69 -18.80
N SER A 672 4.84 -22.58 -18.68
CA SER A 672 3.89 -22.77 -19.78
C SER A 672 2.61 -21.95 -19.57
N LEU A 673 1.95 -21.62 -20.70
CA LEU A 673 0.61 -21.05 -20.70
C LEU A 673 -0.43 -22.19 -20.57
N ASP A 674 -1.27 -22.10 -19.55
CA ASP A 674 -2.45 -22.96 -19.41
C ASP A 674 -3.67 -22.24 -19.99
N ASN A 675 -4.04 -22.60 -21.18
CA ASN A 675 -5.19 -22.04 -21.88
C ASN A 675 -6.53 -22.43 -21.26
N SER A 676 -6.58 -23.52 -20.47
CA SER A 676 -7.83 -23.98 -19.85
C SER A 676 -8.20 -23.17 -18.60
N LEU A 677 -7.20 -22.72 -17.86
CA LEU A 677 -7.36 -21.89 -16.66
C LEU A 677 -7.00 -20.41 -16.89
N TRP A 678 -6.58 -20.09 -18.12
CA TRP A 678 -6.15 -18.76 -18.54
C TRP A 678 -5.13 -18.16 -17.58
N GLN A 679 -4.04 -18.91 -17.38
CA GLN A 679 -2.97 -18.53 -16.48
C GLN A 679 -1.62 -19.01 -17.01
N VAL A 680 -0.54 -18.36 -16.61
CA VAL A 680 0.81 -18.91 -16.77
C VAL A 680 1.15 -19.69 -15.51
N THR A 681 1.60 -20.93 -15.69
CA THR A 681 2.09 -21.77 -14.61
C THR A 681 3.55 -22.10 -14.83
N ALA A 682 4.31 -22.23 -13.75
CA ALA A 682 5.66 -22.75 -13.82
C ALA A 682 6.00 -23.61 -12.60
N SER A 683 6.91 -24.57 -12.81
CA SER A 683 7.61 -25.25 -11.71
C SER A 683 9.03 -24.72 -11.59
N VAL A 684 9.47 -24.51 -10.36
CA VAL A 684 10.80 -24.05 -10.03
C VAL A 684 11.42 -25.04 -9.04
N ALA A 685 12.55 -25.62 -9.39
CA ALA A 685 13.29 -26.50 -8.51
C ALA A 685 14.79 -26.43 -8.81
N ASP A 686 15.58 -26.61 -7.78
CA ASP A 686 17.02 -26.76 -7.88
C ASP A 686 17.47 -28.19 -7.57
N ALA A 687 18.59 -28.64 -8.18
CA ALA A 687 19.10 -30.00 -8.01
C ALA A 687 19.66 -30.24 -6.60
N VAL A 688 20.16 -29.19 -5.94
CA VAL A 688 20.80 -29.26 -4.63
C VAL A 688 19.85 -28.73 -3.56
N ASP A 689 19.24 -27.59 -3.79
CA ASP A 689 18.37 -26.89 -2.83
C ASP A 689 16.92 -27.41 -2.85
N GLY A 690 16.52 -28.15 -3.90
CA GLY A 690 15.15 -28.62 -4.05
C GLY A 690 14.17 -27.49 -4.38
N ILE A 691 13.10 -27.35 -3.58
CA ILE A 691 12.14 -26.24 -3.68
C ILE A 691 12.75 -25.01 -3.01
N LEU A 692 12.83 -23.91 -3.74
CA LEU A 692 13.47 -22.70 -3.26
C LEU A 692 12.61 -21.94 -2.24
N PRO A 693 13.20 -21.21 -1.29
CA PRO A 693 12.47 -20.43 -0.29
C PRO A 693 11.72 -19.22 -0.88
N ALA A 694 10.82 -18.65 -0.09
CA ALA A 694 10.14 -17.41 -0.45
C ALA A 694 11.15 -16.28 -0.70
N GLY A 695 10.89 -15.48 -1.74
CA GLY A 695 11.82 -14.41 -2.15
C GLY A 695 12.91 -14.83 -3.15
N SER A 696 13.21 -16.13 -3.26
CA SER A 696 14.15 -16.65 -4.26
C SER A 696 13.61 -16.62 -5.69
N VAL A 697 12.31 -16.48 -5.86
CA VAL A 697 11.65 -16.47 -7.17
C VAL A 697 10.91 -15.17 -7.39
N THR A 698 11.21 -14.51 -8.49
CA THR A 698 10.53 -13.30 -8.93
C THR A 698 9.80 -13.56 -10.24
N VAL A 699 8.57 -13.05 -10.32
CA VAL A 699 7.73 -13.11 -11.50
C VAL A 699 7.43 -11.70 -11.95
N THR A 700 7.71 -11.40 -13.20
CA THR A 700 7.56 -10.04 -13.74
C THR A 700 6.85 -9.99 -15.08
N TYR A 701 6.10 -8.91 -15.29
CA TYR A 701 5.62 -8.44 -16.59
C TYR A 701 6.22 -7.07 -16.87
N ASN A 702 6.95 -6.93 -17.98
CA ASN A 702 7.68 -5.70 -18.31
C ASN A 702 8.55 -5.14 -17.17
N GLY A 703 9.14 -6.03 -16.35
CA GLY A 703 10.01 -5.68 -15.23
C GLY A 703 9.27 -5.33 -13.93
N ALA A 704 7.95 -5.19 -13.94
CA ALA A 704 7.14 -4.99 -12.73
C ALA A 704 6.72 -6.34 -12.13
N PRO A 705 6.62 -6.49 -10.79
CA PRO A 705 6.12 -7.71 -10.15
C PRO A 705 4.72 -8.07 -10.66
N TYR A 706 4.53 -9.34 -11.07
CA TYR A 706 3.29 -9.80 -11.66
C TYR A 706 3.10 -11.31 -11.47
N GLY A 707 2.36 -11.73 -10.45
CA GLY A 707 2.14 -13.14 -10.12
C GLY A 707 2.73 -13.53 -8.76
N SER A 708 2.59 -14.80 -8.39
CA SER A 708 3.04 -15.32 -7.10
C SER A 708 3.77 -16.64 -7.26
N TYR A 709 4.74 -16.88 -6.36
CA TYR A 709 5.44 -18.14 -6.18
C TYR A 709 5.02 -18.77 -4.86
N ASP A 710 4.72 -20.05 -4.87
CA ASP A 710 4.41 -20.84 -3.68
C ASP A 710 5.64 -21.64 -3.25
N PRO A 711 6.32 -21.25 -2.17
CA PRO A 711 7.52 -21.97 -1.71
C PRO A 711 7.23 -23.33 -1.08
N ALA A 712 5.96 -23.68 -0.82
CA ALA A 712 5.61 -25.00 -0.33
C ALA A 712 5.58 -26.06 -1.45
N THR A 713 5.20 -25.64 -2.65
CA THR A 713 5.04 -26.54 -3.81
C THR A 713 6.07 -26.33 -4.91
N GLY A 714 6.80 -25.23 -4.88
CA GLY A 714 7.71 -24.84 -5.96
C GLY A 714 6.99 -24.34 -7.23
N LEU A 715 5.71 -24.00 -7.11
CA LEU A 715 4.89 -23.58 -8.23
C LEU A 715 4.74 -22.06 -8.32
N VAL A 716 4.73 -21.56 -9.54
CA VAL A 716 4.37 -20.18 -9.88
C VAL A 716 3.01 -20.20 -10.56
N THR A 717 2.14 -19.28 -10.17
CA THR A 717 0.85 -19.06 -10.82
C THR A 717 0.67 -17.58 -11.13
N VAL A 718 0.35 -17.28 -12.38
CA VAL A 718 0.11 -15.93 -12.88
C VAL A 718 -1.25 -15.90 -13.55
N ALA A 719 -2.23 -15.31 -12.89
CA ALA A 719 -3.52 -15.05 -13.50
C ALA A 719 -3.39 -14.00 -14.61
N LEU A 720 -3.93 -14.28 -15.78
CA LEU A 720 -3.95 -13.34 -16.89
C LEU A 720 -5.19 -12.43 -16.83
N PRO A 721 -5.18 -11.27 -17.53
CA PRO A 721 -6.36 -10.42 -17.61
C PRO A 721 -7.60 -11.20 -18.01
N GLY A 722 -8.71 -10.96 -17.33
CA GLY A 722 -9.94 -11.72 -17.52
C GLY A 722 -10.70 -11.37 -18.81
N PRO A 723 -11.75 -12.12 -19.13
CA PRO A 723 -12.66 -11.78 -20.24
C PRO A 723 -13.23 -10.35 -20.06
N GLY A 724 -13.27 -9.58 -21.12
CA GLY A 724 -13.68 -8.18 -21.08
C GLY A 724 -12.57 -7.16 -20.82
N GLU A 725 -11.37 -7.64 -20.51
CA GLU A 725 -10.17 -6.83 -20.37
C GLU A 725 -9.21 -7.16 -21.53
N SER A 726 -9.17 -6.31 -22.55
CA SER A 726 -8.18 -6.45 -23.63
C SER A 726 -6.77 -6.16 -23.08
N HIS A 727 -5.77 -6.86 -23.58
CA HIS A 727 -4.37 -6.62 -23.24
C HIS A 727 -3.51 -6.63 -24.51
N GLU A 728 -2.40 -5.92 -24.44
CA GLU A 728 -1.32 -6.06 -25.44
C GLU A 728 -0.56 -7.38 -25.21
N ALA A 729 0.26 -7.80 -26.17
CA ALA A 729 1.13 -8.96 -25.99
C ALA A 729 1.94 -8.82 -24.71
N MET A 730 1.88 -9.85 -23.86
CA MET A 730 2.57 -9.86 -22.56
C MET A 730 3.73 -10.84 -22.61
N ARG A 731 4.85 -10.46 -22.01
CA ARG A 731 5.94 -11.38 -21.72
C ARG A 731 6.08 -11.54 -20.22
N ILE A 732 5.70 -12.69 -19.72
CA ILE A 732 5.87 -13.06 -18.31
C ILE A 732 7.25 -13.68 -18.16
N THR A 733 8.09 -13.10 -17.29
CA THR A 733 9.43 -13.61 -17.00
C THR A 733 9.50 -14.09 -15.55
N ILE A 734 9.95 -15.33 -15.38
CA ILE A 734 10.18 -15.96 -14.08
C ILE A 734 11.68 -16.09 -13.91
N THR A 735 12.20 -15.54 -12.83
CA THR A 735 13.62 -15.61 -12.44
C THR A 735 13.71 -16.27 -11.09
N ALA A 736 14.47 -17.34 -11.00
CA ALA A 736 14.74 -18.06 -9.77
C ALA A 736 16.22 -17.93 -9.40
N ARG A 737 16.51 -17.70 -8.12
CA ARG A 737 17.86 -17.69 -7.57
C ARG A 737 17.92 -18.75 -6.49
N ASP A 738 18.90 -19.67 -6.56
CA ASP A 738 19.16 -20.65 -5.49
C ASP A 738 19.89 -20.02 -4.29
N LEU A 739 20.12 -20.80 -3.25
CA LEU A 739 20.82 -20.37 -2.03
C LEU A 739 22.32 -20.12 -2.27
N SER A 740 22.87 -20.67 -3.34
CA SER A 740 24.25 -20.43 -3.79
C SER A 740 24.38 -19.24 -4.74
N GLY A 741 23.23 -18.65 -5.14
CA GLY A 741 23.14 -17.45 -5.95
C GLY A 741 23.13 -17.67 -7.46
N ASN A 742 23.07 -18.91 -7.93
CA ASN A 742 22.92 -19.19 -9.37
C ASN A 742 21.51 -18.82 -9.82
N ILE A 743 21.37 -18.41 -11.09
CA ILE A 743 20.12 -17.86 -11.61
C ILE A 743 19.60 -18.68 -12.79
N GLY A 744 18.39 -19.20 -12.61
CA GLY A 744 17.56 -19.81 -13.65
C GLY A 744 16.47 -18.87 -14.12
N ARG A 745 16.11 -18.93 -15.43
CA ARG A 745 15.06 -18.09 -16.02
C ARG A 745 14.25 -18.82 -17.03
N ALA A 746 12.94 -18.49 -17.09
CA ALA A 746 12.06 -18.83 -18.18
C ALA A 746 11.15 -17.65 -18.52
N SER A 747 10.67 -17.59 -19.76
CA SER A 747 9.68 -16.60 -20.16
C SER A 747 8.58 -17.26 -20.99
N VAL A 748 7.36 -16.76 -20.82
CA VAL A 748 6.18 -17.15 -21.59
C VAL A 748 5.62 -15.89 -22.26
N ASP A 749 5.47 -15.96 -23.57
CA ASP A 749 4.81 -14.93 -24.35
C ASP A 749 3.31 -15.26 -24.41
N VAL A 750 2.48 -14.29 -24.05
CA VAL A 750 1.02 -14.37 -24.09
C VAL A 750 0.53 -13.40 -25.16
N GLU A 751 -0.13 -13.96 -26.17
CA GLU A 751 -0.66 -13.18 -27.29
C GLU A 751 -1.83 -12.29 -26.83
N PRO A 752 -2.01 -11.10 -27.43
CA PRO A 752 -3.12 -10.24 -27.11
C PRO A 752 -4.47 -10.85 -27.52
N TYR A 753 -5.52 -10.57 -26.75
CA TYR A 753 -6.89 -10.87 -27.15
C TYR A 753 -7.77 -9.63 -27.03
N GLY A 754 -8.87 -9.60 -27.76
CA GLY A 754 -9.79 -8.47 -27.80
C GLY A 754 -9.29 -7.26 -28.61
N VAL A 755 -8.16 -7.39 -29.33
CA VAL A 755 -7.60 -6.38 -30.23
C VAL A 755 -7.89 -6.74 -31.68
N ASP A 756 -7.56 -7.99 -32.09
CA ASP A 756 -7.90 -8.56 -33.36
C ASP A 756 -8.86 -9.74 -33.15
N HIS A 757 -10.14 -9.50 -33.35
CA HIS A 757 -11.15 -10.52 -33.12
C HIS A 757 -11.01 -11.68 -34.09
N LYS A 758 -11.07 -12.90 -33.54
CA LYS A 758 -10.94 -14.14 -34.31
C LYS A 758 -12.11 -14.36 -35.30
N PHE A 759 -13.29 -13.88 -34.94
CA PHE A 759 -14.49 -14.07 -35.74
C PHE A 759 -14.92 -12.76 -36.40
N THR A 760 -15.33 -12.84 -37.68
CA THR A 760 -15.57 -11.65 -38.50
C THR A 760 -16.86 -10.88 -38.15
N ASP A 761 -17.75 -11.48 -37.37
CA ASP A 761 -19.06 -10.95 -37.01
C ASP A 761 -19.19 -10.44 -35.58
N ILE A 762 -18.05 -10.26 -34.87
CA ILE A 762 -18.02 -9.76 -33.50
C ILE A 762 -17.26 -8.45 -33.33
N ASN A 763 -16.75 -7.84 -34.40
CA ASN A 763 -15.89 -6.65 -34.33
C ASN A 763 -16.53 -5.48 -33.57
N ASP A 764 -17.84 -5.30 -33.66
CA ASP A 764 -18.59 -4.26 -32.94
C ASP A 764 -19.52 -4.86 -31.85
N TYR A 765 -19.28 -6.12 -31.47
CA TYR A 765 -20.13 -6.80 -30.49
C TYR A 765 -19.64 -6.54 -29.08
N TRP A 766 -20.54 -6.16 -28.17
CA TRP A 766 -20.21 -5.80 -26.79
C TRP A 766 -19.48 -6.88 -26.00
N ALA A 767 -19.66 -8.14 -26.36
CA ALA A 767 -19.01 -9.28 -25.71
C ALA A 767 -17.84 -9.87 -26.53
N ALA A 768 -17.30 -9.12 -27.50
CA ALA A 768 -16.24 -9.62 -28.40
C ALA A 768 -15.03 -10.17 -27.63
N THR A 769 -14.55 -9.44 -26.63
CA THR A 769 -13.41 -9.87 -25.82
C THR A 769 -13.69 -11.16 -25.04
N TYR A 770 -14.91 -11.36 -24.58
CA TYR A 770 -15.31 -12.63 -23.92
C TYR A 770 -15.34 -13.79 -24.91
N VAL A 771 -15.74 -13.53 -26.16
CA VAL A 771 -15.73 -14.53 -27.24
C VAL A 771 -14.29 -14.92 -27.59
N ASP A 772 -13.39 -13.95 -27.71
CA ASP A 772 -11.96 -14.21 -27.93
C ASP A 772 -11.34 -15.01 -26.77
N PHE A 773 -11.70 -14.69 -25.54
CA PHE A 773 -11.30 -15.48 -24.39
C PHE A 773 -11.75 -16.94 -24.49
N LEU A 774 -13.02 -17.18 -24.80
CA LEU A 774 -13.57 -18.53 -24.96
C LEU A 774 -12.88 -19.29 -26.11
N TYR A 775 -12.52 -18.60 -27.18
CA TYR A 775 -11.76 -19.17 -28.28
C TYR A 775 -10.34 -19.53 -27.86
N ASN A 776 -9.62 -18.60 -27.21
CA ASN A 776 -8.25 -18.82 -26.77
C ASN A 776 -8.15 -19.92 -25.69
N ALA A 777 -9.16 -20.04 -24.84
CA ALA A 777 -9.30 -21.12 -23.86
C ALA A 777 -9.73 -22.47 -24.47
N ASN A 778 -9.86 -22.56 -25.80
CA ASN A 778 -10.36 -23.74 -26.52
C ASN A 778 -11.77 -24.22 -26.07
N ILE A 779 -12.58 -23.31 -25.53
CA ILE A 779 -13.95 -23.60 -25.10
C ILE A 779 -14.91 -23.54 -26.31
N THR A 780 -14.63 -22.65 -27.27
CA THR A 780 -15.39 -22.54 -28.51
C THR A 780 -14.48 -22.52 -29.75
N THR A 781 -14.95 -23.04 -30.85
CA THR A 781 -14.23 -22.96 -32.15
C THR A 781 -14.96 -22.04 -33.14
N GLY A 782 -16.16 -21.55 -32.77
CA GLY A 782 -17.05 -20.87 -33.71
C GLY A 782 -17.56 -21.78 -34.85
N TYR A 783 -18.10 -21.18 -35.88
CA TYR A 783 -18.59 -21.89 -37.04
C TYR A 783 -17.51 -22.02 -38.11
N SER A 784 -17.65 -23.03 -38.99
CA SER A 784 -16.68 -23.34 -40.05
C SER A 784 -16.52 -22.24 -41.10
N ASP A 785 -17.38 -21.25 -41.11
CA ASP A 785 -17.33 -20.10 -42.01
C ASP A 785 -16.59 -18.88 -41.37
N GLY A 786 -15.98 -19.06 -40.20
CA GLY A 786 -15.25 -18.01 -39.50
C GLY A 786 -16.13 -17.02 -38.75
N THR A 787 -17.37 -17.37 -38.47
CA THR A 787 -18.30 -16.56 -37.66
C THR A 787 -18.54 -17.17 -36.29
N PHE A 788 -18.93 -16.33 -35.30
CA PHE A 788 -19.36 -16.76 -33.97
C PHE A 788 -20.88 -16.81 -33.84
N ARG A 789 -21.59 -15.96 -34.57
CA ARG A 789 -23.04 -15.76 -34.57
C ARG A 789 -23.64 -15.47 -33.20
N PRO A 790 -23.21 -14.37 -32.56
CA PRO A 790 -23.51 -14.08 -31.15
C PRO A 790 -24.99 -13.91 -30.84
N ASN A 791 -25.83 -13.66 -31.82
CA ASN A 791 -27.29 -13.49 -31.69
C ASN A 791 -28.09 -14.77 -31.90
N ASN A 792 -27.44 -15.89 -32.22
CA ASN A 792 -28.12 -17.15 -32.39
C ASN A 792 -28.50 -17.75 -31.03
N THR A 793 -29.61 -18.46 -30.97
CA THR A 793 -29.99 -19.23 -29.79
C THR A 793 -29.10 -20.45 -29.67
N ILE A 794 -28.43 -20.61 -28.51
CA ILE A 794 -27.67 -21.82 -28.17
C ILE A 794 -28.63 -22.94 -27.75
N THR A 795 -28.41 -24.14 -28.24
CA THR A 795 -29.19 -25.31 -27.85
C THR A 795 -28.67 -25.92 -26.56
N ARG A 796 -29.53 -26.71 -25.84
CA ARG A 796 -29.07 -27.45 -24.65
C ARG A 796 -27.93 -28.40 -24.94
N SER A 797 -27.89 -28.99 -26.15
CA SER A 797 -26.83 -29.89 -26.60
C SER A 797 -25.50 -29.12 -26.73
N GLU A 798 -25.50 -27.92 -27.28
CA GLU A 798 -24.31 -27.10 -27.42
C GLU A 798 -23.78 -26.63 -26.04
N VAL A 799 -24.66 -26.26 -25.11
CA VAL A 799 -24.27 -25.91 -23.74
C VAL A 799 -23.62 -27.08 -22.99
N THR A 800 -24.06 -28.33 -23.24
CA THR A 800 -23.51 -29.51 -22.58
C THR A 800 -22.21 -29.98 -23.22
N THR A 801 -21.84 -29.47 -24.39
CA THR A 801 -20.58 -29.77 -25.09
C THR A 801 -19.47 -28.80 -24.73
N ILE A 802 -19.82 -27.61 -24.22
CA ILE A 802 -18.97 -26.64 -23.60
C ILE A 802 -18.72 -27.04 -22.15
#